data_ae0aa8f81184894bb840a040c03d5ae0
#
_entry.id   ae0aa8f81184894bb840a040c03d5ae0
#
_cell.length_a   1.000
_cell.length_b   1.000
_cell.length_c   1.000
_cell.angle_alpha   90.00
_cell.angle_beta   90.00
_cell.angle_gamma   90.00
#
_symmetry.space_group_name_H-M   'P 1'
#
loop_
_entity.id
_entity.type
_entity.pdbx_description
1 polymer ?
#
loop_
_entity_poly.entity_id
_entity_poly.type
_entity_poly.pdbx_seq_one_letter_code
_entity_poly.pdbx_strand_id
1 'polypeptide(L)'
;MTQRLFCTLCALFALFWMAGPAHSAEEILNFDSKVEVSQTGKLRVVETIRVRGENDQIRRGIYRDFPLMVEDSGGREREVGFEVLSVTRDGKPDTFRIDKANRAARVYIGSKDVFIGAGEFTYRITYETDRQIRFFSGYDELNWNVTGNFWNFPIRQVRAEIVLPQGVRATDTAYYTGPFGASGRDARSRTSNGGNSVEFETTAPLAPREGLTVAIKMPKGSIAAPSQRQELGWFWRDNAAFLMGFVGFLVIGYYYFWAWQRVGRDPPAGVMVPRWDAPDGISPAQVNYIENKGLSGHDAFSSALLNLAVKGLVELEDLDGDVTIKPTGATLRQPLPVGEAAILQKLGGAGQEFRIDKSNTAAVKSITRKFRSALDTEHRNKFFDQNLAYVFAGIGISLLTLIVTIASAGGGANFVIPLSILIVVATGITIATFSIGLKVTRASSLVGKVGSVMRWFVVGFFAMNLLPLLGSLAVDMTVKPVILAIIAGVFMINILFFFLLGAPTPLGRHLMDGIEGLKTYINLAEKDRMNLAGAPEMSPQHFETMLPYAVALGLEKPWSNAFQAWLASAAGAATAATYSPNWYRGGNFSSGSIGKTMSGLPTSIGKSMTNAMPAPKSSSSGFSGGGGFSGGGGGGGGGGGW
;
A
#
# COMPACT_ATOMS: atom_id res chain seq x y z
N MET A 1 -70.01 -30.26 31.49
CA MET A 1 -69.28 -31.37 30.86
C MET A 1 -68.52 -30.90 29.61
N THR A 2 -69.05 -29.96 28.84
CA THR A 2 -68.47 -29.41 27.56
C THR A 2 -67.17 -28.59 27.71
N GLN A 3 -67.00 -27.83 28.79
CA GLN A 3 -65.84 -26.98 29.01
C GLN A 3 -64.56 -27.75 29.34
N ARG A 4 -64.68 -28.90 30.04
CA ARG A 4 -63.54 -29.80 30.32
C ARG A 4 -63.07 -30.55 29.08
N LEU A 5 -64.00 -30.89 28.17
CA LEU A 5 -63.70 -31.57 26.91
C LEU A 5 -62.91 -30.59 25.94
N PHE A 6 -63.29 -29.31 25.95
CA PHE A 6 -62.60 -28.28 25.11
C PHE A 6 -61.20 -28.02 25.60
N CYS A 7 -60.98 -27.92 26.93
CA CYS A 7 -59.61 -27.72 27.46
C CYS A 7 -58.71 -28.93 27.22
N THR A 8 -59.23 -30.18 27.29
CA THR A 8 -58.43 -31.36 26.96
C THR A 8 -58.12 -31.46 25.46
N LEU A 9 -59.02 -31.03 24.57
CA LEU A 9 -58.76 -30.98 23.11
C LEU A 9 -57.72 -29.93 22.76
N CYS A 10 -57.82 -28.75 23.38
CA CYS A 10 -56.79 -27.69 23.21
C CYS A 10 -55.41 -28.10 23.74
N ALA A 11 -55.35 -28.81 24.86
CA ALA A 11 -54.08 -29.33 25.39
C ALA A 11 -53.47 -30.42 24.49
N LEU A 12 -54.30 -31.33 23.96
CA LEU A 12 -53.86 -32.33 22.98
C LEU A 12 -53.40 -31.68 21.65
N PHE A 13 -54.10 -30.63 21.20
CA PHE A 13 -53.71 -29.87 20.00
C PHE A 13 -52.42 -29.08 20.21
N ALA A 14 -52.21 -28.50 21.39
CA ALA A 14 -50.96 -27.84 21.75
C ALA A 14 -49.80 -28.84 21.86
N LEU A 15 -49.99 -30.03 22.35
CA LEU A 15 -49.00 -31.11 22.39
C LEU A 15 -48.63 -31.61 20.97
N PHE A 16 -49.61 -31.63 20.07
CA PHE A 16 -49.37 -32.02 18.66
C PHE A 16 -48.57 -30.95 17.86
N TRP A 17 -48.71 -29.67 18.22
CA TRP A 17 -47.96 -28.59 17.63
C TRP A 17 -46.54 -28.42 18.23
N MET A 18 -46.26 -29.01 19.39
CA MET A 18 -44.91 -29.06 19.97
C MET A 18 -44.04 -30.20 19.41
N ALA A 19 -44.63 -31.16 18.72
CA ALA A 19 -43.90 -32.14 17.91
C ALA A 19 -43.50 -31.50 16.58
N GLY A 20 -42.58 -30.51 16.60
CA GLY A 20 -41.87 -30.08 15.40
C GLY A 20 -41.25 -31.32 14.75
N PRO A 21 -41.12 -31.35 13.40
CA PRO A 21 -40.45 -32.45 12.75
C PRO A 21 -39.05 -32.59 13.38
N ALA A 22 -38.78 -33.77 13.94
CA ALA A 22 -37.44 -34.13 14.37
C ALA A 22 -36.59 -34.17 13.11
N HIS A 23 -36.01 -33.02 12.73
CA HIS A 23 -34.99 -33.00 11.72
C HIS A 23 -33.85 -33.87 12.23
N SER A 24 -33.64 -34.99 11.57
CA SER A 24 -32.44 -35.79 11.75
C SER A 24 -31.26 -34.87 11.42
N ALA A 25 -30.46 -34.51 12.41
CA ALA A 25 -29.30 -33.64 12.18
C ALA A 25 -28.27 -34.39 11.34
N GLU A 26 -27.68 -33.72 10.38
CA GLU A 26 -26.55 -34.28 9.63
C GLU A 26 -25.41 -34.63 10.60
N GLU A 27 -24.87 -35.83 10.47
CA GLU A 27 -23.88 -36.38 11.40
C GLU A 27 -22.91 -37.34 10.74
N ILE A 28 -21.75 -37.53 11.37
CA ILE A 28 -20.81 -38.58 11.04
C ILE A 28 -21.14 -39.79 11.92
N LEU A 29 -21.60 -40.88 11.30
CA LEU A 29 -21.94 -42.11 11.98
C LEU A 29 -20.71 -42.85 12.46
N ASN A 30 -19.72 -42.98 11.59
CA ASN A 30 -18.43 -43.63 11.87
C ASN A 30 -17.30 -42.86 11.20
N PHE A 31 -16.20 -42.72 11.92
CA PHE A 31 -14.95 -42.21 11.42
C PHE A 31 -13.83 -43.22 11.71
N ASP A 32 -13.44 -44.00 10.70
CA ASP A 32 -12.40 -45.01 10.81
C ASP A 32 -11.15 -44.50 10.12
N SER A 33 -10.00 -44.45 10.82
CA SER A 33 -8.71 -44.01 10.29
C SER A 33 -7.65 -45.07 10.49
N LYS A 34 -7.03 -45.51 9.41
CA LYS A 34 -5.86 -46.40 9.45
C LYS A 34 -4.62 -45.63 9.02
N VAL A 35 -3.62 -45.58 9.90
CA VAL A 35 -2.34 -44.87 9.68
C VAL A 35 -1.23 -45.90 9.67
N GLU A 36 -0.59 -46.05 8.54
CA GLU A 36 0.60 -46.93 8.36
C GLU A 36 1.85 -46.06 8.37
N VAL A 37 2.73 -46.28 9.34
CA VAL A 37 4.01 -45.58 9.49
C VAL A 37 5.11 -46.38 8.80
N SER A 38 5.80 -45.76 7.84
CA SER A 38 6.97 -46.40 7.20
C SER A 38 8.25 -46.21 8.04
N GLN A 39 9.28 -47.01 7.78
CA GLN A 39 10.59 -46.83 8.41
C GLN A 39 11.23 -45.48 8.13
N THR A 40 10.87 -44.81 7.02
CA THR A 40 11.35 -43.49 6.65
C THR A 40 10.53 -42.34 7.29
N GLY A 41 9.53 -42.66 8.11
CA GLY A 41 8.65 -41.70 8.75
C GLY A 41 7.55 -41.11 7.84
N LYS A 42 7.39 -41.65 6.62
CA LYS A 42 6.27 -41.34 5.75
C LYS A 42 5.02 -42.06 6.25
N LEU A 43 3.90 -41.37 6.30
CA LEU A 43 2.61 -41.95 6.70
C LEU A 43 1.75 -42.18 5.46
N ARG A 44 1.11 -43.34 5.39
CA ARG A 44 0.00 -43.63 4.50
C ARG A 44 -1.26 -43.75 5.33
N VAL A 45 -2.25 -42.91 5.03
CA VAL A 45 -3.48 -42.81 5.81
C VAL A 45 -4.68 -43.17 4.94
N VAL A 46 -5.56 -43.98 5.51
CA VAL A 46 -6.84 -44.34 4.91
C VAL A 46 -7.93 -43.91 5.88
N GLU A 47 -8.69 -42.89 5.55
CA GLU A 47 -9.87 -42.47 6.31
C GLU A 47 -11.14 -43.02 5.64
N THR A 48 -12.03 -43.64 6.42
CA THR A 48 -13.34 -44.09 5.98
C THR A 48 -14.39 -43.38 6.84
N ILE A 49 -15.15 -42.49 6.21
CA ILE A 49 -16.08 -41.56 6.88
C ILE A 49 -17.50 -41.90 6.41
N ARG A 50 -18.34 -42.46 7.30
CA ARG A 50 -19.75 -42.72 7.03
C ARG A 50 -20.58 -41.56 7.59
N VAL A 51 -21.29 -40.88 6.71
CA VAL A 51 -22.09 -39.71 7.06
C VAL A 51 -23.57 -39.97 6.78
N ARG A 52 -24.44 -39.33 7.54
CA ARG A 52 -25.85 -39.13 7.22
C ARG A 52 -26.07 -37.71 6.75
N GLY A 53 -26.48 -37.51 5.51
CA GLY A 53 -26.80 -36.23 4.91
C GLY A 53 -28.30 -36.07 4.75
N GLU A 54 -28.83 -34.91 5.11
CA GLU A 54 -30.24 -34.53 4.95
C GLU A 54 -30.44 -33.49 3.85
N ASN A 55 -29.41 -33.30 3.00
CA ASN A 55 -29.38 -32.31 1.93
C ASN A 55 -29.48 -30.85 2.40
N ASP A 56 -29.03 -30.59 3.61
CA ASP A 56 -28.92 -29.24 4.21
C ASP A 56 -27.51 -28.66 3.99
N GLN A 57 -26.50 -29.17 4.68
CA GLN A 57 -25.09 -28.82 4.47
C GLN A 57 -24.41 -29.82 3.52
N ILE A 58 -24.70 -31.12 3.63
CA ILE A 58 -24.17 -32.18 2.75
C ILE A 58 -25.03 -32.28 1.49
N ARG A 59 -24.82 -31.36 0.55
CA ARG A 59 -25.62 -31.30 -0.69
C ARG A 59 -24.93 -31.94 -1.90
N ARG A 60 -23.62 -31.70 -2.04
CA ARG A 60 -22.79 -32.21 -3.15
C ARG A 60 -21.76 -33.21 -2.70
N GLY A 61 -21.53 -33.28 -1.41
CA GLY A 61 -20.55 -34.14 -0.79
C GLY A 61 -20.01 -33.55 0.50
N ILE A 62 -18.85 -34.03 0.91
CA ILE A 62 -18.13 -33.51 2.08
C ILE A 62 -16.82 -32.87 1.65
N TYR A 63 -16.31 -31.96 2.46
CA TYR A 63 -14.93 -31.53 2.39
C TYR A 63 -14.16 -31.97 3.63
N ARG A 64 -12.86 -32.18 3.47
CA ARG A 64 -11.93 -32.56 4.51
C ARG A 64 -10.72 -31.62 4.51
N ASP A 65 -10.43 -31.03 5.66
CA ASP A 65 -9.32 -30.12 5.84
C ASP A 65 -8.11 -30.85 6.44
N PHE A 66 -6.94 -30.60 5.90
CA PHE A 66 -5.67 -31.15 6.37
C PHE A 66 -4.69 -30.00 6.64
N PRO A 67 -4.22 -29.80 7.89
CA PRO A 67 -3.19 -28.82 8.18
C PRO A 67 -1.88 -29.21 7.47
N LEU A 68 -1.28 -28.24 6.78
CA LEU A 68 0.02 -28.41 6.11
C LEU A 68 1.19 -27.93 6.95
N MET A 69 0.92 -27.34 8.12
CA MET A 69 1.94 -26.87 9.05
C MET A 69 1.82 -27.63 10.35
N VAL A 70 2.92 -28.17 10.83
CA VAL A 70 2.99 -28.88 12.11
C VAL A 70 4.17 -28.38 12.94
N GLU A 71 4.09 -28.49 14.25
CA GLU A 71 5.19 -28.17 15.15
C GLU A 71 6.12 -29.37 15.33
N ASP A 72 7.43 -29.12 15.22
CA ASP A 72 8.46 -30.12 15.56
C ASP A 72 8.65 -30.25 17.09
N SER A 73 9.57 -31.14 17.49
CA SER A 73 9.94 -31.33 18.89
C SER A 73 10.52 -30.09 19.58
N GLY A 74 10.93 -29.09 18.83
CA GLY A 74 11.44 -27.79 19.31
C GLY A 74 10.44 -26.66 19.24
N GLY A 75 9.15 -26.92 18.93
CA GLY A 75 8.11 -25.92 18.77
C GLY A 75 8.21 -25.07 17.50
N ARG A 76 9.03 -25.50 16.52
CA ARG A 76 9.16 -24.79 15.24
C ARG A 76 8.16 -25.34 14.25
N GLU A 77 7.49 -24.45 13.53
CA GLU A 77 6.58 -24.84 12.45
C GLU A 77 7.33 -25.36 11.24
N ARG A 78 6.83 -26.47 10.70
CA ARG A 78 7.36 -27.14 9.50
C ARG A 78 6.23 -27.45 8.54
N GLU A 79 6.47 -27.26 7.26
CA GLU A 79 5.55 -27.66 6.22
C GLU A 79 5.65 -29.16 5.97
N VAL A 80 4.51 -29.87 6.01
CA VAL A 80 4.39 -31.30 5.72
C VAL A 80 4.03 -31.53 4.27
N GLY A 81 4.49 -32.65 3.69
CA GLY A 81 4.00 -33.12 2.41
C GLY A 81 2.58 -33.66 2.53
N PHE A 82 1.75 -33.45 1.53
CA PHE A 82 0.40 -33.97 1.46
C PHE A 82 0.02 -34.29 0.01
N GLU A 83 -0.34 -35.56 -0.23
CA GLU A 83 -0.72 -36.06 -1.54
C GLU A 83 -1.91 -37.00 -1.41
N VAL A 84 -3.02 -36.71 -2.09
CA VAL A 84 -4.19 -37.57 -2.15
C VAL A 84 -4.01 -38.60 -3.25
N LEU A 85 -4.03 -39.88 -2.90
CA LEU A 85 -3.85 -40.98 -3.81
C LEU A 85 -5.17 -41.45 -4.45
N SER A 86 -6.24 -41.52 -3.66
CA SER A 86 -7.55 -41.93 -4.17
C SER A 86 -8.68 -41.44 -3.27
N VAL A 87 -9.82 -41.20 -3.87
CA VAL A 87 -11.08 -40.90 -3.20
C VAL A 87 -12.19 -41.76 -3.76
N THR A 88 -13.00 -42.39 -2.90
CA THR A 88 -14.18 -43.14 -3.32
C THR A 88 -15.40 -42.74 -2.49
N ARG A 89 -16.60 -42.86 -3.06
CA ARG A 89 -17.87 -42.78 -2.37
C ARG A 89 -18.66 -44.06 -2.64
N ASP A 90 -19.13 -44.72 -1.57
CA ASP A 90 -19.88 -45.98 -1.62
C ASP A 90 -19.16 -47.08 -2.44
N GLY A 91 -17.82 -47.14 -2.28
CA GLY A 91 -16.94 -48.07 -2.98
C GLY A 91 -16.60 -47.74 -4.43
N LYS A 92 -17.17 -46.69 -5.01
CA LYS A 92 -16.89 -46.23 -6.38
C LYS A 92 -15.98 -45.02 -6.39
N PRO A 93 -15.05 -44.88 -7.36
CA PRO A 93 -14.24 -43.67 -7.50
C PRO A 93 -15.14 -42.42 -7.62
N ASP A 94 -14.81 -41.35 -6.87
CA ASP A 94 -15.53 -40.08 -6.95
C ASP A 94 -14.57 -38.95 -7.35
N THR A 95 -15.14 -37.89 -7.90
CA THR A 95 -14.38 -36.69 -8.26
C THR A 95 -13.98 -35.91 -7.00
N PHE A 96 -12.79 -35.36 -7.01
CA PHE A 96 -12.35 -34.49 -5.92
C PHE A 96 -11.53 -33.31 -6.46
N ARG A 97 -11.49 -32.24 -5.68
CA ARG A 97 -10.69 -31.04 -5.92
C ARG A 97 -9.93 -30.69 -4.64
N ILE A 98 -8.69 -30.27 -4.79
CA ILE A 98 -7.86 -29.84 -3.67
C ILE A 98 -7.63 -28.34 -3.79
N ASP A 99 -8.07 -27.59 -2.80
CA ASP A 99 -7.76 -26.17 -2.64
C ASP A 99 -6.75 -26.02 -1.50
N LYS A 100 -5.56 -25.49 -1.81
CA LYS A 100 -4.54 -25.21 -0.80
C LYS A 100 -4.62 -23.74 -0.44
N ALA A 101 -5.05 -23.44 0.79
CA ALA A 101 -5.14 -22.10 1.35
C ALA A 101 -4.97 -22.15 2.87
N ASN A 102 -4.61 -21.03 3.48
CA ASN A 102 -4.59 -20.87 4.94
C ASN A 102 -3.85 -21.98 5.69
N ARG A 103 -2.68 -22.39 5.17
CA ARG A 103 -1.83 -23.43 5.80
C ARG A 103 -2.49 -24.82 5.86
N ALA A 104 -3.54 -25.03 5.08
CA ALA A 104 -4.28 -26.27 4.98
C ALA A 104 -4.54 -26.67 3.53
N ALA A 105 -4.74 -27.95 3.31
CA ALA A 105 -5.30 -28.47 2.08
C ALA A 105 -6.75 -28.87 2.34
N ARG A 106 -7.70 -28.28 1.61
CA ARG A 106 -9.10 -28.67 1.64
C ARG A 106 -9.39 -29.57 0.46
N VAL A 107 -9.79 -30.80 0.75
CA VAL A 107 -10.21 -31.79 -0.25
C VAL A 107 -11.72 -31.78 -0.32
N TYR A 108 -12.28 -31.23 -1.40
CA TYR A 108 -13.72 -31.34 -1.70
C TYR A 108 -13.96 -32.63 -2.43
N ILE A 109 -14.93 -33.43 -1.96
CA ILE A 109 -15.31 -34.72 -2.56
C ILE A 109 -16.71 -34.59 -3.12
N GLY A 110 -16.87 -34.94 -4.40
CA GLY A 110 -18.08 -34.75 -5.17
C GLY A 110 -17.94 -33.74 -6.30
N SER A 111 -18.98 -33.55 -7.08
CA SER A 111 -19.04 -32.60 -8.20
C SER A 111 -19.86 -31.35 -7.84
N LYS A 112 -19.38 -30.16 -8.25
CA LYS A 112 -20.13 -28.92 -8.09
C LYS A 112 -21.50 -28.90 -8.78
N ASP A 113 -21.66 -29.74 -9.78
CA ASP A 113 -22.85 -29.78 -10.64
C ASP A 113 -23.84 -30.90 -10.26
N VAL A 114 -23.51 -31.73 -9.24
CA VAL A 114 -24.31 -32.90 -8.85
C VAL A 114 -24.72 -32.83 -7.40
N PHE A 115 -26.02 -32.83 -7.12
CA PHE A 115 -26.60 -32.99 -5.79
C PHE A 115 -26.74 -34.48 -5.47
N ILE A 116 -26.32 -34.89 -4.27
CA ILE A 116 -26.34 -36.31 -3.87
C ILE A 116 -27.64 -36.74 -3.18
N GLY A 117 -28.48 -35.76 -2.77
CA GLY A 117 -29.73 -36.06 -2.04
C GLY A 117 -29.52 -36.40 -0.57
N ALA A 118 -30.61 -36.71 0.13
CA ALA A 118 -30.56 -37.21 1.50
C ALA A 118 -30.26 -38.71 1.52
N GLY A 119 -29.47 -39.17 2.51
CA GLY A 119 -29.10 -40.57 2.65
C GLY A 119 -27.83 -40.78 3.47
N GLU A 120 -27.41 -42.04 3.54
CA GLU A 120 -26.14 -42.40 4.14
C GLU A 120 -25.08 -42.63 3.02
N PHE A 121 -23.89 -42.02 3.19
CA PHE A 121 -22.80 -42.11 2.25
C PHE A 121 -21.51 -42.51 2.96
N THR A 122 -20.70 -43.34 2.33
CA THR A 122 -19.39 -43.75 2.85
C THR A 122 -18.28 -43.23 1.95
N TYR A 123 -17.53 -42.24 2.48
CA TYR A 123 -16.38 -41.67 1.81
C TYR A 123 -15.11 -42.37 2.28
N ARG A 124 -14.23 -42.71 1.32
CA ARG A 124 -12.90 -43.26 1.63
C ARG A 124 -11.84 -42.41 0.96
N ILE A 125 -10.93 -41.84 1.76
CA ILE A 125 -9.83 -40.99 1.32
C ILE A 125 -8.54 -41.71 1.64
N THR A 126 -7.67 -41.91 0.64
CA THR A 126 -6.31 -42.44 0.83
C THR A 126 -5.31 -41.36 0.48
N TYR A 127 -4.41 -41.04 1.40
CA TYR A 127 -3.38 -40.02 1.17
C TYR A 127 -2.06 -40.39 1.84
N GLU A 128 -1.01 -39.70 1.43
CA GLU A 128 0.32 -39.80 2.03
C GLU A 128 0.76 -38.44 2.57
N THR A 129 1.48 -38.48 3.69
CA THR A 129 2.07 -37.28 4.32
C THR A 129 3.44 -37.62 4.90
N ASP A 130 4.32 -36.61 5.00
CA ASP A 130 5.65 -36.74 5.56
C ASP A 130 5.89 -35.79 6.74
N ARG A 131 7.05 -35.90 7.43
CA ARG A 131 7.48 -35.00 8.51
C ARG A 131 6.54 -34.95 9.73
N GLN A 132 5.76 -36.00 9.96
CA GLN A 132 4.82 -36.09 11.08
C GLN A 132 5.44 -36.66 12.36
N ILE A 133 6.61 -37.31 12.25
CA ILE A 133 7.32 -37.87 13.39
C ILE A 133 8.13 -36.79 14.10
N ARG A 134 7.98 -36.73 15.43
CA ARG A 134 8.74 -35.87 16.33
C ARG A 134 9.92 -36.65 16.89
N PHE A 135 11.14 -36.16 16.69
CA PHE A 135 12.38 -36.78 17.14
C PHE A 135 12.88 -36.11 18.43
N PHE A 136 12.54 -36.66 19.60
CA PHE A 136 13.07 -36.23 20.89
C PHE A 136 14.42 -36.90 21.18
N SER A 137 15.14 -36.45 22.24
CA SER A 137 16.44 -37.02 22.59
C SER A 137 16.37 -38.50 23.04
N GLY A 138 15.31 -38.88 23.75
CA GLY A 138 15.15 -40.22 24.33
C GLY A 138 14.15 -41.15 23.61
N TYR A 139 13.34 -40.62 22.71
CA TYR A 139 12.27 -41.37 22.01
C TYR A 139 11.87 -40.69 20.72
N ASP A 140 11.22 -41.43 19.85
CA ASP A 140 10.53 -40.93 18.67
C ASP A 140 9.02 -40.94 18.95
N GLU A 141 8.25 -39.94 18.46
CA GLU A 141 6.83 -39.80 18.75
C GLU A 141 6.03 -39.48 17.48
N LEU A 142 4.93 -40.22 17.30
CA LEU A 142 3.85 -39.81 16.42
C LEU A 142 2.75 -39.14 17.26
N ASN A 143 2.48 -37.85 17.04
CA ASN A 143 1.34 -37.15 17.61
C ASN A 143 0.37 -36.81 16.49
N TRP A 144 -0.78 -37.48 16.50
CA TRP A 144 -1.69 -37.50 15.36
C TRP A 144 -3.12 -37.10 15.76
N ASN A 145 -3.62 -36.01 15.18
CA ASN A 145 -5.02 -35.64 15.30
C ASN A 145 -5.85 -36.42 14.29
N VAL A 146 -6.54 -37.45 14.74
CA VAL A 146 -7.24 -38.44 13.91
C VAL A 146 -8.37 -37.79 13.13
N THR A 147 -9.28 -37.12 13.81
CA THR A 147 -10.48 -36.54 13.21
C THR A 147 -10.28 -35.09 12.78
N GLY A 148 -9.42 -34.34 13.47
CA GLY A 148 -9.45 -32.89 13.50
C GLY A 148 -10.54 -32.36 14.43
N ASN A 149 -10.40 -31.09 14.82
CA ASN A 149 -11.30 -30.44 15.79
C ASN A 149 -12.25 -29.43 15.13
N PHE A 150 -12.39 -29.41 13.79
CA PHE A 150 -13.19 -28.40 13.10
C PHE A 150 -14.29 -29.02 12.21
N TRP A 151 -14.83 -30.17 12.61
CA TRP A 151 -16.02 -30.71 11.98
C TRP A 151 -17.26 -29.93 12.41
N ASN A 152 -18.12 -29.60 11.46
CA ASN A 152 -19.41 -28.96 11.76
C ASN A 152 -20.46 -29.94 12.25
N PHE A 153 -20.20 -31.25 12.17
CA PHE A 153 -21.11 -32.33 12.52
C PHE A 153 -20.63 -33.07 13.76
N PRO A 154 -21.52 -33.60 14.59
CA PRO A 154 -21.15 -34.54 15.63
C PRO A 154 -20.64 -35.84 15.02
N ILE A 155 -19.72 -36.51 15.71
CA ILE A 155 -19.18 -37.81 15.32
C ILE A 155 -19.59 -38.83 16.36
N ARG A 156 -20.40 -39.83 15.96
CA ARG A 156 -20.92 -40.85 16.91
C ARG A 156 -19.83 -41.77 17.43
N GLN A 157 -18.96 -42.25 16.54
CA GLN A 157 -17.89 -43.17 16.91
C GLN A 157 -16.65 -42.89 16.07
N VAL A 158 -15.49 -42.92 16.72
CA VAL A 158 -14.19 -42.83 16.05
C VAL A 158 -13.38 -44.08 16.38
N ARG A 159 -12.75 -44.66 15.33
CA ARG A 159 -11.72 -45.70 15.47
C ARG A 159 -10.49 -45.28 14.75
N ALA A 160 -9.33 -45.48 15.37
CA ALA A 160 -8.06 -45.23 14.75
C ALA A 160 -7.13 -46.44 14.97
N GLU A 161 -6.60 -47.00 13.89
CA GLU A 161 -5.57 -48.01 13.91
C GLU A 161 -4.25 -47.39 13.45
N ILE A 162 -3.24 -47.41 14.31
CA ILE A 162 -1.89 -46.96 13.97
C ILE A 162 -0.96 -48.17 13.87
N VAL A 163 -0.47 -48.44 12.68
CA VAL A 163 0.44 -49.55 12.39
C VAL A 163 1.86 -48.99 12.28
N LEU A 164 2.72 -49.46 13.19
CA LEU A 164 4.13 -49.06 13.22
C LEU A 164 4.95 -49.92 12.24
N PRO A 165 6.16 -49.50 11.86
CA PRO A 165 7.02 -50.30 11.00
C PRO A 165 7.35 -51.66 11.61
N GLN A 166 7.62 -52.64 10.77
CA GLN A 166 7.94 -53.98 11.23
C GLN A 166 9.11 -53.96 12.23
N GLY A 167 8.95 -54.63 13.37
CA GLY A 167 9.95 -54.70 14.45
C GLY A 167 9.88 -53.49 15.43
N VAL A 168 9.13 -52.46 15.14
CA VAL A 168 8.92 -51.32 16.03
C VAL A 168 7.72 -51.60 16.94
N ARG A 169 7.85 -51.24 18.22
CA ARG A 169 6.78 -51.38 19.23
C ARG A 169 6.47 -50.04 19.90
N ALA A 170 5.21 -49.80 20.18
CA ALA A 170 4.79 -48.70 21.01
C ALA A 170 5.31 -48.93 22.46
N THR A 171 5.99 -47.91 23.00
CA THR A 171 6.46 -47.93 24.42
C THR A 171 5.51 -47.24 25.34
N ASP A 172 4.76 -46.24 24.85
CA ASP A 172 3.76 -45.50 25.62
C ASP A 172 2.69 -44.96 24.66
N THR A 173 1.46 -44.82 25.12
CA THR A 173 0.35 -44.31 24.32
C THR A 173 -0.47 -43.35 25.13
N ALA A 174 -0.88 -42.25 24.51
CA ALA A 174 -1.81 -41.29 25.06
C ALA A 174 -2.90 -40.92 24.05
N TYR A 175 -4.04 -40.50 24.55
CA TYR A 175 -5.14 -39.99 23.73
C TYR A 175 -5.84 -38.82 24.42
N TYR A 176 -6.44 -37.96 23.63
CA TYR A 176 -7.13 -36.75 24.10
C TYR A 176 -8.38 -36.54 23.26
N THR A 177 -9.51 -36.25 23.93
CA THR A 177 -10.80 -35.96 23.29
C THR A 177 -11.30 -34.57 23.65
N GLY A 178 -12.16 -33.99 22.81
CA GLY A 178 -12.79 -32.68 23.02
C GLY A 178 -12.39 -31.62 22.05
N PRO A 179 -12.77 -30.35 22.33
CA PRO A 179 -12.41 -29.22 21.50
C PRO A 179 -10.88 -28.98 21.49
N PHE A 180 -10.41 -28.15 20.55
CA PHE A 180 -8.98 -27.84 20.44
C PHE A 180 -8.40 -27.35 21.78
N GLY A 181 -7.30 -27.96 22.22
CA GLY A 181 -6.64 -27.67 23.51
C GLY A 181 -7.21 -28.37 24.72
N ALA A 182 -8.28 -29.17 24.58
CA ALA A 182 -8.83 -29.96 25.66
C ALA A 182 -8.00 -31.23 25.93
N SER A 183 -8.13 -31.76 27.15
CA SER A 183 -7.45 -32.98 27.61
C SER A 183 -8.44 -34.05 28.10
N GLY A 184 -9.63 -34.13 27.48
CA GLY A 184 -10.64 -35.17 27.73
C GLY A 184 -10.10 -36.57 27.51
N ARG A 185 -10.71 -37.57 28.15
CA ARG A 185 -10.24 -38.96 28.14
C ARG A 185 -11.34 -39.95 27.69
N ASP A 186 -12.31 -39.49 26.90
CA ASP A 186 -13.44 -40.30 26.43
C ASP A 186 -13.04 -41.20 25.26
N ALA A 187 -11.95 -41.93 25.43
CA ALA A 187 -11.46 -42.95 24.52
C ALA A 187 -10.78 -44.09 25.28
N ARG A 188 -10.48 -45.17 24.58
CA ARG A 188 -9.69 -46.30 25.07
C ARG A 188 -8.64 -46.66 24.04
N SER A 189 -7.51 -47.21 24.48
CA SER A 189 -6.47 -47.75 23.60
C SER A 189 -6.28 -49.23 23.86
N ARG A 190 -5.95 -49.97 22.78
CA ARG A 190 -5.62 -51.39 22.83
C ARG A 190 -4.41 -51.62 21.93
N THR A 191 -3.40 -52.25 22.49
CA THR A 191 -2.21 -52.63 21.73
C THR A 191 -2.35 -54.05 21.25
N SER A 192 -2.06 -54.30 20.00
CA SER A 192 -2.11 -55.63 19.34
C SER A 192 -0.79 -55.95 18.63
N ASN A 193 -0.67 -57.14 18.07
CA ASN A 193 0.50 -57.61 17.32
C ASN A 193 1.85 -57.40 18.04
N GLY A 194 1.85 -57.69 19.36
CA GLY A 194 3.09 -57.55 20.15
C GLY A 194 3.60 -56.11 20.30
N GLY A 195 2.72 -55.11 20.18
CA GLY A 195 3.07 -53.68 20.28
C GLY A 195 3.25 -52.96 18.95
N ASN A 196 3.15 -53.67 17.82
CA ASN A 196 3.33 -53.09 16.49
C ASN A 196 2.08 -52.36 15.97
N SER A 197 0.87 -52.65 16.48
CA SER A 197 -0.37 -51.94 16.15
C SER A 197 -1.06 -51.44 17.42
N VAL A 198 -1.57 -50.23 17.40
CA VAL A 198 -2.30 -49.60 18.46
C VAL A 198 -3.65 -49.12 17.92
N GLU A 199 -4.73 -49.62 18.53
CA GLU A 199 -6.09 -49.25 18.24
C GLU A 199 -6.59 -48.23 19.29
N PHE A 200 -7.26 -47.19 18.84
CA PHE A 200 -7.94 -46.23 19.67
C PHE A 200 -9.44 -46.19 19.31
N GLU A 201 -10.30 -46.08 20.27
CA GLU A 201 -11.75 -46.01 20.06
C GLU A 201 -12.37 -45.03 21.06
N THR A 202 -13.24 -44.13 20.58
CA THR A 202 -13.99 -43.23 21.49
C THR A 202 -15.04 -44.00 22.28
N THR A 203 -15.20 -43.64 23.55
CA THR A 203 -16.20 -44.23 24.47
C THR A 203 -17.48 -43.40 24.57
N ALA A 204 -17.44 -42.15 24.07
CA ALA A 204 -18.55 -41.24 23.94
C ALA A 204 -18.55 -40.56 22.57
N PRO A 205 -19.71 -40.12 22.07
CA PRO A 205 -19.76 -39.29 20.85
C PRO A 205 -19.00 -37.99 21.04
N LEU A 206 -18.39 -37.49 19.94
CA LEU A 206 -17.78 -36.16 19.87
C LEU A 206 -18.81 -35.14 19.38
N ALA A 207 -18.95 -34.04 20.09
CA ALA A 207 -19.78 -32.91 19.66
C ALA A 207 -19.16 -32.17 18.46
N PRO A 208 -19.90 -31.31 17.75
CA PRO A 208 -19.32 -30.46 16.73
C PRO A 208 -18.11 -29.69 17.28
N ARG A 209 -17.05 -29.63 16.48
CA ARG A 209 -15.73 -29.02 16.82
C ARG A 209 -14.94 -29.75 17.91
N GLU A 210 -15.30 -30.99 18.22
CA GLU A 210 -14.48 -31.89 19.04
C GLU A 210 -13.73 -32.89 18.15
N GLY A 211 -12.62 -33.42 18.68
CA GLY A 211 -11.79 -34.36 17.96
C GLY A 211 -11.08 -35.38 18.86
N LEU A 212 -10.50 -36.39 18.24
CA LEU A 212 -9.63 -37.37 18.86
C LEU A 212 -8.20 -37.14 18.41
N THR A 213 -7.28 -36.86 19.34
CA THR A 213 -5.83 -36.81 19.12
C THR A 213 -5.17 -37.98 19.84
N VAL A 214 -4.22 -38.63 19.18
CA VAL A 214 -3.48 -39.80 19.74
C VAL A 214 -1.98 -39.51 19.69
N ALA A 215 -1.24 -39.96 20.69
CA ALA A 215 0.22 -39.91 20.74
C ALA A 215 0.78 -41.30 21.00
N ILE A 216 1.77 -41.68 20.22
CA ILE A 216 2.46 -42.96 20.36
C ILE A 216 3.96 -42.71 20.44
N LYS A 217 4.57 -43.14 21.55
CA LYS A 217 6.04 -43.14 21.71
C LYS A 217 6.63 -44.45 21.24
N MET A 218 7.78 -44.34 20.63
CA MET A 218 8.58 -45.46 20.10
C MET A 218 10.02 -45.34 20.63
N PRO A 219 10.77 -46.44 20.73
CA PRO A 219 12.18 -46.36 21.09
C PRO A 219 12.93 -45.42 20.15
N LYS A 220 13.92 -44.71 20.68
CA LYS A 220 14.77 -43.81 19.85
C LYS A 220 15.45 -44.57 18.72
N GLY A 221 15.39 -44.00 17.51
CA GLY A 221 15.96 -44.58 16.29
C GLY A 221 15.09 -45.64 15.64
N SER A 222 13.84 -45.84 16.13
CA SER A 222 12.86 -46.74 15.48
C SER A 222 12.47 -46.28 14.09
N ILE A 223 12.47 -44.96 13.89
CA ILE A 223 12.23 -44.34 12.58
C ILE A 223 13.53 -43.70 12.10
N ALA A 224 13.84 -43.90 10.83
CA ALA A 224 15.04 -43.33 10.24
C ALA A 224 14.98 -41.79 10.31
N ALA A 225 15.99 -41.19 10.93
CA ALA A 225 16.13 -39.73 10.91
C ALA A 225 16.31 -39.24 9.46
N PRO A 226 15.81 -38.03 9.14
CA PRO A 226 15.96 -37.46 7.81
C PRO A 226 17.44 -37.37 7.40
N SER A 227 17.75 -37.73 6.17
CA SER A 227 19.08 -37.53 5.62
C SER A 227 19.38 -36.06 5.39
N GLN A 228 20.67 -35.68 5.38
CA GLN A 228 21.07 -34.27 5.10
C GLN A 228 20.51 -33.77 3.76
N ARG A 229 20.40 -34.62 2.74
CA ARG A 229 19.81 -34.26 1.45
C ARG A 229 18.31 -33.94 1.58
N GLN A 230 17.58 -34.69 2.38
CA GLN A 230 16.16 -34.44 2.68
C GLN A 230 15.99 -33.16 3.49
N GLU A 231 16.82 -32.94 4.51
CA GLU A 231 16.80 -31.71 5.31
C GLU A 231 17.08 -30.46 4.46
N LEU A 232 18.07 -30.56 3.54
CA LEU A 232 18.37 -29.46 2.62
C LEU A 232 17.20 -29.19 1.65
N GLY A 233 16.57 -30.25 1.11
CA GLY A 233 15.38 -30.13 0.27
C GLY A 233 14.21 -29.47 0.99
N TRP A 234 14.01 -29.87 2.25
CA TRP A 234 13.00 -29.25 3.11
C TRP A 234 13.33 -27.80 3.46
N PHE A 235 14.58 -27.47 3.74
CA PHE A 235 15.03 -26.10 3.98
C PHE A 235 14.71 -25.19 2.78
N TRP A 236 15.03 -25.64 1.56
CA TRP A 236 14.69 -24.90 0.36
C TRP A 236 13.18 -24.74 0.19
N ARG A 237 12.40 -25.81 0.36
CA ARG A 237 10.93 -25.73 0.28
C ARG A 237 10.35 -24.74 1.29
N ASP A 238 10.80 -24.81 2.54
CA ASP A 238 10.26 -23.98 3.63
C ASP A 238 10.70 -22.51 3.54
N ASN A 239 11.80 -22.21 2.84
CA ASN A 239 12.39 -20.88 2.79
C ASN A 239 12.52 -20.29 1.36
N ALA A 240 12.08 -21.01 0.32
CA ALA A 240 12.24 -20.57 -1.08
C ALA A 240 11.70 -19.16 -1.31
N ALA A 241 10.49 -18.85 -0.83
CA ALA A 241 9.88 -17.54 -1.00
C ALA A 241 10.69 -16.41 -0.33
N PHE A 242 11.20 -16.66 0.89
CA PHE A 242 12.08 -15.72 1.57
C PHE A 242 13.38 -15.49 0.79
N LEU A 243 14.06 -16.57 0.40
CA LEU A 243 15.34 -16.48 -0.30
C LEU A 243 15.21 -15.78 -1.65
N MET A 244 14.20 -16.14 -2.44
CA MET A 244 13.92 -15.50 -3.73
C MET A 244 13.57 -14.02 -3.56
N GLY A 245 12.72 -13.68 -2.58
CA GLY A 245 12.35 -12.30 -2.27
C GLY A 245 13.53 -11.47 -1.78
N PHE A 246 14.37 -12.03 -0.91
CA PHE A 246 15.55 -11.34 -0.39
C PHE A 246 16.60 -11.09 -1.49
N VAL A 247 16.91 -12.10 -2.30
CA VAL A 247 17.82 -11.93 -3.44
C VAL A 247 17.26 -10.89 -4.43
N GLY A 248 15.98 -10.97 -4.75
CA GLY A 248 15.32 -9.98 -5.61
C GLY A 248 15.39 -8.56 -5.03
N PHE A 249 15.16 -8.41 -3.73
CA PHE A 249 15.30 -7.12 -3.03
C PHE A 249 16.73 -6.55 -3.14
N LEU A 250 17.75 -7.38 -3.00
CA LEU A 250 19.15 -6.97 -3.19
C LEU A 250 19.43 -6.56 -4.65
N VAL A 251 18.89 -7.30 -5.62
CA VAL A 251 19.01 -6.96 -7.05
C VAL A 251 18.37 -5.61 -7.35
N ILE A 252 17.16 -5.35 -6.82
CA ILE A 252 16.47 -4.05 -6.97
C ILE A 252 17.30 -2.94 -6.34
N GLY A 253 17.81 -3.15 -5.11
CA GLY A 253 18.65 -2.18 -4.41
C GLY A 253 19.92 -1.85 -5.18
N TYR A 254 20.62 -2.87 -5.67
CA TYR A 254 21.81 -2.71 -6.50
C TYR A 254 21.51 -1.97 -7.81
N TYR A 255 20.43 -2.36 -8.51
CA TYR A 255 20.02 -1.69 -9.75
C TYR A 255 19.73 -0.20 -9.51
N TYR A 256 18.93 0.14 -8.51
CA TYR A 256 18.60 1.52 -8.20
C TYR A 256 19.80 2.34 -7.72
N PHE A 257 20.69 1.73 -6.92
CA PHE A 257 21.93 2.38 -6.50
C PHE A 257 22.84 2.66 -7.70
N TRP A 258 22.99 1.71 -8.62
CA TRP A 258 23.73 1.90 -9.87
C TRP A 258 23.10 2.98 -10.75
N ALA A 259 21.79 2.97 -10.93
CA ALA A 259 21.06 3.98 -11.71
C ALA A 259 21.22 5.38 -11.09
N TRP A 260 21.11 5.47 -9.76
CA TRP A 260 21.33 6.73 -9.04
C TRP A 260 22.76 7.27 -9.22
N GLN A 261 23.75 6.43 -9.11
CA GLN A 261 25.15 6.82 -9.36
C GLN A 261 25.35 7.35 -10.77
N ARG A 262 24.62 6.81 -11.76
CA ARG A 262 24.79 7.15 -13.17
C ARG A 262 24.01 8.40 -13.58
N VAL A 263 22.78 8.57 -13.12
CA VAL A 263 21.86 9.62 -13.61
C VAL A 263 21.16 10.40 -12.51
N GLY A 264 21.19 9.96 -11.26
CA GLY A 264 20.46 10.58 -10.16
C GLY A 264 21.31 11.50 -9.28
N ARG A 265 22.61 11.59 -9.50
CA ARG A 265 23.48 12.49 -8.72
C ARG A 265 23.43 13.89 -9.31
N ASP A 266 23.20 14.87 -8.43
CA ASP A 266 23.26 16.27 -8.82
C ASP A 266 24.67 16.61 -9.34
N PRO A 267 24.81 17.40 -10.42
CA PRO A 267 26.09 17.95 -10.82
C PRO A 267 26.73 18.78 -9.68
N PRO A 268 28.05 18.84 -9.58
CA PRO A 268 28.71 19.61 -8.52
C PRO A 268 28.25 21.07 -8.56
N ALA A 269 28.09 21.67 -7.37
CA ALA A 269 27.75 23.07 -7.24
C ALA A 269 28.90 23.94 -7.78
N GLY A 270 28.56 24.97 -8.55
CA GLY A 270 29.49 26.02 -8.96
C GLY A 270 29.77 27.03 -7.84
N VAL A 271 30.53 28.07 -8.16
CA VAL A 271 30.79 29.17 -7.23
C VAL A 271 29.54 30.07 -7.16
N MET A 272 28.94 30.19 -5.99
CA MET A 272 27.82 31.08 -5.74
C MET A 272 28.33 32.47 -5.38
N VAL A 273 28.13 33.45 -6.30
CA VAL A 273 28.47 34.84 -6.08
C VAL A 273 27.20 35.67 -6.03
N PRO A 274 27.05 36.60 -5.07
CA PRO A 274 25.93 37.53 -5.09
C PRO A 274 25.85 38.27 -6.40
N ARG A 275 24.65 38.32 -7.01
CA ARG A 275 24.45 38.97 -8.31
C ARG A 275 23.14 39.75 -8.32
N TRP A 276 23.12 40.88 -9.01
CA TRP A 276 21.99 41.83 -9.11
C TRP A 276 21.26 41.76 -10.45
N ASP A 277 21.50 40.71 -11.22
CA ASP A 277 20.84 40.44 -12.50
C ASP A 277 20.41 38.97 -12.55
N ALA A 278 19.44 38.69 -13.39
CA ALA A 278 19.02 37.30 -13.57
C ALA A 278 20.10 36.49 -14.31
N PRO A 279 20.42 35.25 -13.92
CA PRO A 279 21.35 34.40 -14.63
C PRO A 279 20.84 34.18 -16.07
N ASP A 280 21.73 34.34 -17.06
CA ASP A 280 21.45 34.14 -18.51
C ASP A 280 20.19 34.88 -19.03
N GLY A 281 19.77 35.98 -18.38
CA GLY A 281 18.60 36.75 -18.75
C GLY A 281 17.27 36.04 -18.65
N ILE A 282 17.17 34.97 -17.84
CA ILE A 282 15.90 34.23 -17.61
C ILE A 282 14.84 35.13 -16.96
N SER A 283 13.58 34.90 -17.32
CA SER A 283 12.46 35.68 -16.78
C SER A 283 12.15 35.34 -15.29
N PRO A 284 11.46 36.23 -14.56
CA PRO A 284 11.04 35.95 -13.19
C PRO A 284 10.20 34.68 -13.07
N ALA A 285 9.32 34.39 -14.02
CA ALA A 285 8.56 33.15 -14.05
C ALA A 285 9.44 31.91 -14.22
N GLN A 286 10.51 32.00 -15.02
CA GLN A 286 11.51 30.94 -15.16
C GLN A 286 12.33 30.75 -13.89
N VAL A 287 12.71 31.83 -13.22
CA VAL A 287 13.38 31.78 -11.90
C VAL A 287 12.53 30.99 -10.90
N ASN A 288 11.23 31.30 -10.80
CA ASN A 288 10.32 30.58 -9.93
C ASN A 288 10.18 29.08 -10.33
N TYR A 289 10.11 28.81 -11.64
CA TYR A 289 10.04 27.44 -12.17
C TYR A 289 11.26 26.60 -11.79
N ILE A 290 12.46 27.16 -11.93
CA ILE A 290 13.72 26.47 -11.62
C ILE A 290 13.88 26.29 -10.11
N GLU A 291 13.64 27.34 -9.31
CA GLU A 291 13.71 27.31 -7.85
C GLU A 291 12.81 26.24 -7.24
N ASN A 292 11.57 26.13 -7.75
CA ASN A 292 10.58 25.18 -7.25
C ASN A 292 10.62 23.82 -7.97
N LYS A 293 11.56 23.60 -8.88
CA LYS A 293 11.63 22.37 -9.72
C LYS A 293 10.29 22.10 -10.42
N GLY A 294 9.65 23.15 -10.93
CA GLY A 294 8.35 23.15 -11.59
C GLY A 294 7.41 24.25 -11.06
N LEU A 295 6.21 24.32 -11.61
CA LEU A 295 5.23 25.35 -11.22
C LEU A 295 4.57 25.02 -9.88
N SER A 296 4.69 25.94 -8.93
CA SER A 296 4.07 25.85 -7.60
C SER A 296 3.36 27.16 -7.26
N GLY A 297 2.12 27.07 -6.72
CA GLY A 297 1.36 28.23 -6.28
C GLY A 297 0.99 29.22 -7.40
N HIS A 298 0.91 30.51 -7.02
CA HIS A 298 0.59 31.63 -7.91
C HIS A 298 1.77 32.56 -8.16
N ASP A 299 2.90 32.38 -7.47
CA ASP A 299 4.03 33.30 -7.45
C ASP A 299 4.69 33.46 -8.85
N ALA A 300 4.78 32.36 -9.62
CA ALA A 300 5.25 32.40 -11.01
C ALA A 300 4.35 33.28 -11.89
N PHE A 301 3.02 33.19 -11.71
CA PHE A 301 2.08 34.01 -12.46
C PHE A 301 2.14 35.48 -12.01
N SER A 302 2.18 35.72 -10.70
CA SER A 302 2.30 37.05 -10.11
C SER A 302 3.58 37.74 -10.53
N SER A 303 4.72 37.02 -10.54
CA SER A 303 6.01 37.56 -10.99
C SER A 303 6.04 37.88 -12.48
N ALA A 304 5.43 37.03 -13.33
CA ALA A 304 5.29 37.30 -14.77
C ALA A 304 4.41 38.52 -15.03
N LEU A 305 3.28 38.64 -14.29
CA LEU A 305 2.39 39.77 -14.42
C LEU A 305 3.04 41.08 -13.99
N LEU A 306 3.79 41.06 -12.88
CA LEU A 306 4.60 42.20 -12.43
C LEU A 306 5.68 42.57 -13.45
N ASN A 307 6.34 41.61 -14.08
CA ASN A 307 7.32 41.86 -15.10
C ASN A 307 6.72 42.55 -16.34
N LEU A 308 5.48 42.14 -16.71
CA LEU A 308 4.75 42.84 -17.79
C LEU A 308 4.37 44.27 -17.38
N ALA A 309 4.01 44.51 -16.12
CA ALA A 309 3.66 45.80 -15.60
C ALA A 309 4.87 46.74 -15.56
N VAL A 310 5.99 46.32 -14.99
CA VAL A 310 7.24 47.10 -14.95
C VAL A 310 7.75 47.43 -16.36
N LYS A 311 7.52 46.55 -17.34
CA LYS A 311 7.82 46.81 -18.75
C LYS A 311 6.79 47.75 -19.43
N GLY A 312 5.79 48.20 -18.74
CA GLY A 312 4.75 49.12 -19.24
C GLY A 312 3.75 48.50 -20.22
N LEU A 313 3.65 47.16 -20.28
CA LEU A 313 2.71 46.45 -21.15
C LEU A 313 1.32 46.29 -20.57
N VAL A 314 1.23 46.34 -19.24
CA VAL A 314 -0.04 46.32 -18.50
C VAL A 314 0.02 47.28 -17.32
N GLU A 315 -1.14 47.84 -16.92
CA GLU A 315 -1.33 48.53 -15.64
C GLU A 315 -2.07 47.59 -14.69
N LEU A 316 -1.70 47.59 -13.42
CA LEU A 316 -2.33 46.82 -12.36
C LEU A 316 -3.11 47.75 -11.46
N GLU A 317 -4.40 47.49 -11.29
CA GLU A 317 -5.27 48.19 -10.36
C GLU A 317 -5.69 47.24 -9.25
N ASP A 318 -5.31 47.56 -8.01
CA ASP A 318 -5.66 46.78 -6.80
C ASP A 318 -6.58 47.61 -5.93
N LEU A 319 -7.87 47.37 -6.05
CA LEU A 319 -8.93 48.04 -5.29
C LEU A 319 -9.62 46.99 -4.39
N ASP A 320 -9.50 47.17 -3.08
CA ASP A 320 -10.16 46.36 -2.05
C ASP A 320 -9.92 44.84 -2.16
N GLY A 321 -8.76 44.44 -2.72
CA GLY A 321 -8.38 43.05 -2.86
C GLY A 321 -8.84 42.36 -4.15
N ASP A 322 -9.48 43.12 -5.07
CA ASP A 322 -9.76 42.69 -6.44
C ASP A 322 -8.73 43.29 -7.38
N VAL A 323 -8.06 42.44 -8.15
CA VAL A 323 -7.00 42.86 -9.07
C VAL A 323 -7.55 42.95 -10.49
N THR A 324 -7.43 44.13 -11.10
CA THR A 324 -7.77 44.37 -12.50
C THR A 324 -6.49 44.62 -13.31
N ILE A 325 -6.39 43.99 -14.46
CA ILE A 325 -5.27 44.12 -15.39
C ILE A 325 -5.75 44.90 -16.62
N LYS A 326 -5.04 45.98 -16.97
CA LYS A 326 -5.36 46.82 -18.13
C LYS A 326 -4.18 46.82 -19.13
N PRO A 327 -4.30 46.14 -20.30
CA PRO A 327 -3.29 46.20 -21.33
C PRO A 327 -3.11 47.64 -21.87
N THR A 328 -1.85 48.10 -21.97
CA THR A 328 -1.55 49.49 -22.42
C THR A 328 -1.49 49.61 -23.96
N GLY A 329 -1.33 48.47 -24.67
CA GLY A 329 -1.08 48.47 -26.11
C GLY A 329 0.36 48.80 -26.52
N ALA A 330 1.25 49.03 -25.55
CA ALA A 330 2.66 49.21 -25.83
C ALA A 330 3.29 47.95 -26.44
N THR A 331 4.29 48.10 -27.28
CA THR A 331 5.04 47.01 -27.92
C THR A 331 6.50 47.07 -27.54
N LEU A 332 7.13 45.93 -27.32
CA LEU A 332 8.57 45.85 -27.07
C LEU A 332 9.33 45.49 -28.36
N ARG A 333 10.55 45.97 -28.47
CA ARG A 333 11.48 45.61 -29.57
C ARG A 333 12.03 44.17 -29.43
N GLN A 334 12.07 43.65 -28.19
CA GLN A 334 12.55 42.30 -27.91
C GLN A 334 11.36 41.36 -27.71
N PRO A 335 11.49 40.09 -28.12
CA PRO A 335 10.44 39.09 -27.88
C PRO A 335 10.24 38.90 -26.38
N LEU A 336 8.96 38.75 -25.97
CA LEU A 336 8.61 38.45 -24.59
C LEU A 336 8.97 36.99 -24.27
N PRO A 337 9.36 36.71 -23.01
CA PRO A 337 9.41 35.33 -22.52
C PRO A 337 8.07 34.61 -22.72
N VAL A 338 8.12 33.30 -22.94
CA VAL A 338 6.97 32.52 -23.40
C VAL A 338 5.79 32.58 -22.43
N GLY A 339 6.06 32.61 -21.10
CA GLY A 339 5.04 32.74 -20.08
C GLY A 339 4.32 34.09 -20.14
N GLU A 340 5.07 35.18 -20.20
CA GLU A 340 4.56 36.55 -20.31
C GLU A 340 3.79 36.78 -21.61
N ALA A 341 4.32 36.26 -22.74
CA ALA A 341 3.65 36.31 -24.04
C ALA A 341 2.28 35.58 -23.98
N ALA A 342 2.21 34.42 -23.30
CA ALA A 342 1.00 33.66 -23.14
C ALA A 342 -0.06 34.40 -22.30
N ILE A 343 0.36 35.16 -21.28
CA ILE A 343 -0.51 36.03 -20.49
C ILE A 343 -1.05 37.15 -21.36
N LEU A 344 -0.16 37.93 -21.99
CA LEU A 344 -0.54 39.12 -22.76
C LEU A 344 -1.48 38.75 -23.93
N GLN A 345 -1.22 37.66 -24.62
CA GLN A 345 -2.09 37.17 -25.72
C GLN A 345 -3.54 36.90 -25.26
N LYS A 346 -3.73 36.54 -23.98
CA LYS A 346 -5.07 36.22 -23.42
C LYS A 346 -5.76 37.42 -22.77
N LEU A 347 -5.04 38.47 -22.44
CA LEU A 347 -5.61 39.68 -21.86
C LEU A 347 -6.39 40.54 -22.88
N GLY A 348 -6.11 40.37 -24.18
CA GLY A 348 -6.72 41.15 -25.25
C GLY A 348 -5.95 42.40 -25.61
N GLY A 349 -6.60 43.31 -26.36
CA GLY A 349 -5.98 44.58 -26.85
C GLY A 349 -6.08 45.72 -25.83
N ALA A 350 -5.45 46.87 -26.21
CA ALA A 350 -5.50 48.08 -25.44
C ALA A 350 -6.96 48.54 -25.15
N GLY A 351 -7.20 48.96 -23.92
CA GLY A 351 -8.52 49.45 -23.48
C GLY A 351 -9.47 48.35 -22.97
N GLN A 352 -9.07 47.05 -23.01
CA GLN A 352 -9.82 45.99 -22.35
C GLN A 352 -9.39 45.86 -20.88
N GLU A 353 -10.36 45.64 -20.00
CA GLU A 353 -10.11 45.36 -18.60
C GLU A 353 -10.29 43.89 -18.31
N PHE A 354 -9.29 43.28 -17.66
CA PHE A 354 -9.37 41.91 -17.23
C PHE A 354 -9.39 41.80 -15.70
N ARG A 355 -10.56 41.48 -15.13
CA ARG A 355 -10.74 41.31 -13.68
C ARG A 355 -10.46 39.88 -13.24
N ILE A 356 -9.70 39.76 -12.15
CA ILE A 356 -9.45 38.44 -11.51
C ILE A 356 -10.48 38.29 -10.38
N ASP A 357 -11.68 37.86 -10.73
CA ASP A 357 -12.79 37.66 -9.78
C ASP A 357 -13.63 36.41 -10.11
N LYS A 358 -14.65 36.14 -9.28
CA LYS A 358 -15.54 34.97 -9.48
C LYS A 358 -16.41 35.07 -10.73
N SER A 359 -16.72 36.27 -11.20
CA SER A 359 -17.55 36.49 -12.40
C SER A 359 -16.77 36.07 -13.65
N ASN A 360 -15.43 36.10 -13.60
CA ASN A 360 -14.53 35.82 -14.72
C ASN A 360 -13.77 34.50 -14.59
N THR A 361 -14.29 33.57 -13.78
CA THR A 361 -13.65 32.25 -13.48
C THR A 361 -13.15 31.51 -14.72
N ALA A 362 -13.90 31.50 -15.81
CA ALA A 362 -13.56 30.76 -17.03
C ALA A 362 -12.32 31.37 -17.71
N ALA A 363 -12.25 32.69 -17.79
CA ALA A 363 -11.12 33.40 -18.38
C ALA A 363 -9.85 33.29 -17.51
N VAL A 364 -9.99 33.43 -16.17
CA VAL A 364 -8.88 33.24 -15.21
C VAL A 364 -8.31 31.82 -15.30
N LYS A 365 -9.15 30.80 -15.40
CA LYS A 365 -8.68 29.42 -15.65
C LYS A 365 -7.99 29.27 -17.00
N SER A 366 -8.52 29.90 -18.04
CA SER A 366 -7.95 29.82 -19.38
C SER A 366 -6.55 30.43 -19.45
N ILE A 367 -6.37 31.64 -18.89
CA ILE A 367 -5.07 32.35 -18.89
C ILE A 367 -4.04 31.59 -18.04
N THR A 368 -4.43 31.12 -16.85
CA THR A 368 -3.56 30.34 -15.96
C THR A 368 -3.12 29.03 -16.60
N ARG A 369 -4.06 28.32 -17.26
CA ARG A 369 -3.74 27.07 -17.96
C ARG A 369 -2.78 27.31 -19.11
N LYS A 370 -3.01 28.35 -19.93
CA LYS A 370 -2.15 28.66 -21.06
C LYS A 370 -0.75 29.08 -20.62
N PHE A 371 -0.63 29.90 -19.59
CA PHE A 371 0.63 30.29 -18.96
C PHE A 371 1.40 29.07 -18.47
N ARG A 372 0.75 28.17 -17.69
CA ARG A 372 1.36 26.94 -17.18
C ARG A 372 1.82 26.02 -18.31
N SER A 373 0.95 25.82 -19.30
CA SER A 373 1.28 24.97 -20.46
C SER A 373 2.45 25.53 -21.26
N ALA A 374 2.52 26.83 -21.44
CA ALA A 374 3.61 27.48 -22.16
C ALA A 374 4.97 27.27 -21.46
N LEU A 375 5.03 27.52 -20.15
CA LEU A 375 6.24 27.29 -19.34
C LEU A 375 6.63 25.80 -19.29
N ASP A 376 5.66 24.91 -19.06
CA ASP A 376 5.96 23.47 -19.02
C ASP A 376 6.46 22.94 -20.36
N THR A 377 5.92 23.43 -21.48
CA THR A 377 6.37 23.00 -22.82
C THR A 377 7.78 23.50 -23.14
N GLU A 378 8.11 24.73 -22.76
CA GLU A 378 9.43 25.31 -23.00
C GLU A 378 10.51 24.67 -22.14
N HIS A 379 10.18 24.25 -20.92
CA HIS A 379 11.17 23.88 -19.90
C HIS A 379 11.18 22.39 -19.55
N ARG A 380 10.25 21.58 -20.12
CA ARG A 380 10.19 20.15 -19.86
C ARG A 380 11.52 19.49 -20.27
N ASN A 381 12.13 18.75 -19.34
CA ASN A 381 13.40 18.03 -19.51
C ASN A 381 14.61 18.91 -19.88
N LYS A 382 14.49 20.26 -19.79
CA LYS A 382 15.59 21.17 -20.08
C LYS A 382 16.47 21.42 -18.85
N PHE A 383 15.84 21.65 -17.71
CA PHE A 383 16.54 21.98 -16.46
C PHE A 383 16.57 20.82 -15.46
N PHE A 384 15.63 19.89 -15.56
CA PHE A 384 15.53 18.72 -14.70
C PHE A 384 15.16 17.50 -15.54
N ASP A 385 15.89 16.41 -15.32
CA ASP A 385 15.59 15.12 -15.92
C ASP A 385 15.02 14.18 -14.82
N GLN A 386 13.85 13.62 -15.06
CA GLN A 386 13.21 12.69 -14.12
C GLN A 386 13.70 11.26 -14.28
N ASN A 387 14.50 10.98 -15.30
CA ASN A 387 15.08 9.66 -15.58
C ASN A 387 14.06 8.50 -15.51
N LEU A 388 12.83 8.74 -16.01
CA LEU A 388 11.70 7.82 -15.89
C LEU A 388 11.96 6.43 -16.48
N ALA A 389 12.80 6.34 -17.52
CA ALA A 389 13.17 5.05 -18.11
C ALA A 389 13.82 4.11 -17.06
N TYR A 390 14.70 4.64 -16.22
CA TYR A 390 15.33 3.89 -15.13
C TYR A 390 14.32 3.53 -14.04
N VAL A 391 13.36 4.40 -13.74
CA VAL A 391 12.29 4.11 -12.77
C VAL A 391 11.44 2.96 -13.28
N PHE A 392 10.98 2.99 -14.54
CA PHE A 392 10.15 1.92 -15.11
C PHE A 392 10.89 0.59 -15.20
N ALA A 393 12.17 0.59 -15.52
CA ALA A 393 12.98 -0.63 -15.49
C ALA A 393 13.08 -1.21 -14.06
N GLY A 394 13.28 -0.36 -13.05
CA GLY A 394 13.27 -0.79 -11.64
C GLY A 394 11.92 -1.35 -11.17
N ILE A 395 10.81 -0.74 -11.60
CA ILE A 395 9.46 -1.25 -11.36
C ILE A 395 9.28 -2.62 -12.04
N GLY A 396 9.80 -2.80 -13.25
CA GLY A 396 9.77 -4.09 -13.95
C GLY A 396 10.51 -5.20 -13.19
N ILE A 397 11.72 -4.91 -12.68
CA ILE A 397 12.50 -5.84 -11.85
C ILE A 397 11.74 -6.14 -10.54
N SER A 398 11.13 -5.13 -9.93
CA SER A 398 10.32 -5.27 -8.71
C SER A 398 9.11 -6.18 -8.94
N LEU A 399 8.40 -6.00 -10.05
CA LEU A 399 7.26 -6.83 -10.43
C LEU A 399 7.68 -8.29 -10.61
N LEU A 400 8.78 -8.54 -11.32
CA LEU A 400 9.32 -9.90 -11.51
C LEU A 400 9.69 -10.53 -10.15
N THR A 401 10.36 -9.78 -9.28
CA THR A 401 10.72 -10.23 -7.94
C THR A 401 9.48 -10.62 -7.12
N LEU A 402 8.43 -9.80 -7.14
CA LEU A 402 7.18 -10.08 -6.43
C LEU A 402 6.48 -11.33 -6.98
N ILE A 403 6.40 -11.48 -8.30
CA ILE A 403 5.82 -12.66 -8.95
C ILE A 403 6.56 -13.93 -8.49
N VAL A 404 7.90 -13.93 -8.58
CA VAL A 404 8.72 -15.11 -8.19
C VAL A 404 8.56 -15.40 -6.69
N THR A 405 8.57 -14.37 -5.83
CA THR A 405 8.43 -14.53 -4.38
C THR A 405 7.07 -15.14 -4.02
N ILE A 406 5.98 -14.62 -4.56
CA ILE A 406 4.62 -15.09 -4.25
C ILE A 406 4.38 -16.47 -4.85
N ALA A 407 4.87 -16.74 -6.07
CA ALA A 407 4.79 -18.07 -6.67
C ALA A 407 5.54 -19.11 -5.84
N SER A 408 6.73 -18.76 -5.33
CA SER A 408 7.52 -19.63 -4.44
C SER A 408 6.87 -19.84 -3.06
N ALA A 409 5.94 -18.99 -2.65
CA ALA A 409 5.14 -19.15 -1.43
C ALA A 409 3.92 -20.09 -1.63
N GLY A 410 3.77 -20.71 -2.80
CA GLY A 410 2.64 -21.59 -3.11
C GLY A 410 1.39 -20.85 -3.61
N GLY A 411 1.51 -19.57 -3.93
CA GLY A 411 0.43 -18.79 -4.54
C GLY A 411 0.10 -19.27 -5.94
N GLY A 412 -1.17 -19.61 -6.22
CA GLY A 412 -1.63 -19.94 -7.56
C GLY A 412 -1.59 -18.74 -8.51
N ALA A 413 -1.47 -18.98 -9.82
CA ALA A 413 -1.39 -17.93 -10.84
C ALA A 413 -2.55 -16.93 -10.76
N ASN A 414 -3.75 -17.40 -10.45
CA ASN A 414 -4.97 -16.58 -10.30
C ASN A 414 -4.87 -15.56 -9.15
N PHE A 415 -3.93 -15.73 -8.22
CA PHE A 415 -3.70 -14.84 -7.11
C PHE A 415 -2.42 -14.00 -7.28
N VAL A 416 -1.35 -14.63 -7.75
CA VAL A 416 -0.01 -14.01 -7.92
C VAL A 416 -0.08 -12.79 -8.84
N ILE A 417 -0.70 -12.94 -10.00
CA ILE A 417 -0.73 -11.89 -11.03
C ILE A 417 -1.56 -10.67 -10.58
N PRO A 418 -2.82 -10.81 -10.13
CA PRO A 418 -3.61 -9.67 -9.68
C PRO A 418 -2.98 -8.92 -8.52
N LEU A 419 -2.41 -9.64 -7.54
CA LEU A 419 -1.75 -9.02 -6.39
C LEU A 419 -0.51 -8.22 -6.79
N SER A 420 0.32 -8.78 -7.67
CA SER A 420 1.52 -8.10 -8.15
C SER A 420 1.16 -6.83 -8.93
N ILE A 421 0.14 -6.87 -9.77
CA ILE A 421 -0.38 -5.71 -10.48
C ILE A 421 -0.93 -4.67 -9.49
N LEU A 422 -1.69 -5.09 -8.48
CA LEU A 422 -2.24 -4.19 -7.46
C LEU A 422 -1.13 -3.44 -6.71
N ILE A 423 -0.03 -4.12 -6.35
CA ILE A 423 1.12 -3.49 -5.68
C ILE A 423 1.78 -2.45 -6.59
N VAL A 424 1.94 -2.75 -7.89
CA VAL A 424 2.50 -1.81 -8.86
C VAL A 424 1.59 -0.58 -9.04
N VAL A 425 0.27 -0.80 -9.16
CA VAL A 425 -0.71 0.28 -9.27
C VAL A 425 -0.72 1.14 -8.00
N ALA A 426 -0.70 0.53 -6.81
CA ALA A 426 -0.61 1.24 -5.54
C ALA A 426 0.68 2.08 -5.43
N THR A 427 1.82 1.52 -5.90
CA THR A 427 3.09 2.27 -5.98
C THR A 427 2.95 3.48 -6.89
N GLY A 428 2.38 3.33 -8.09
CA GLY A 428 2.16 4.42 -9.04
C GLY A 428 1.24 5.52 -8.47
N ILE A 429 0.13 5.15 -7.84
CA ILE A 429 -0.79 6.10 -7.20
C ILE A 429 -0.08 6.84 -6.05
N THR A 430 0.71 6.14 -5.22
CA THR A 430 1.45 6.76 -4.12
C THR A 430 2.46 7.77 -4.64
N ILE A 431 3.23 7.42 -5.67
CA ILE A 431 4.16 8.33 -6.32
C ILE A 431 3.44 9.57 -6.87
N ALA A 432 2.30 9.38 -7.56
CA ALA A 432 1.53 10.48 -8.14
C ALA A 432 0.99 11.43 -7.05
N THR A 433 0.37 10.91 -6.01
CA THR A 433 -0.19 11.71 -4.90
C THR A 433 0.90 12.41 -4.08
N PHE A 434 2.01 11.74 -3.81
CA PHE A 434 3.15 12.35 -3.12
C PHE A 434 3.79 13.47 -3.95
N SER A 435 3.93 13.28 -5.27
CA SER A 435 4.44 14.29 -6.20
C SER A 435 3.54 15.54 -6.25
N ILE A 436 2.22 15.35 -6.23
CA ILE A 436 1.25 16.45 -6.14
C ILE A 436 1.38 17.14 -4.79
N GLY A 437 1.46 16.39 -3.69
CA GLY A 437 1.63 16.92 -2.33
C GLY A 437 2.90 17.77 -2.17
N LEU A 438 4.03 17.36 -2.74
CA LEU A 438 5.27 18.13 -2.73
C LEU A 438 5.14 19.47 -3.48
N LYS A 439 4.39 19.52 -4.58
CA LYS A 439 4.15 20.77 -5.32
C LYS A 439 3.30 21.77 -4.51
N VAL A 440 2.32 21.28 -3.76
CA VAL A 440 1.42 22.12 -2.94
C VAL A 440 2.11 22.70 -1.70
N THR A 441 3.06 21.99 -1.09
CA THR A 441 3.68 22.42 0.18
C THR A 441 4.84 23.42 0.04
N ARG A 442 5.34 23.65 -1.16
CA ARG A 442 6.35 24.68 -1.41
C ARG A 442 5.77 26.08 -1.58
N ALA A 443 4.44 26.22 -1.62
CA ALA A 443 3.77 27.51 -1.61
C ALA A 443 3.85 28.14 -0.21
N SER A 444 4.41 29.33 -0.10
CA SER A 444 4.73 30.06 1.14
C SER A 444 3.53 30.66 1.88
N SER A 445 2.29 30.22 1.60
CA SER A 445 1.06 30.76 2.19
C SER A 445 0.37 29.76 3.15
N LEU A 446 -0.71 30.18 3.84
CA LEU A 446 -1.60 29.35 4.67
C LEU A 446 -1.98 28.00 4.00
N VAL A 447 -2.01 27.97 2.66
CA VAL A 447 -2.16 26.77 1.83
C VAL A 447 -1.00 25.78 2.04
N GLY A 448 0.21 26.23 2.38
CA GLY A 448 1.36 25.36 2.69
C GLY A 448 1.18 24.56 3.98
N LYS A 449 0.49 25.12 4.99
CA LYS A 449 0.16 24.39 6.23
C LYS A 449 -0.92 23.33 5.97
N VAL A 450 -1.93 23.67 5.16
CA VAL A 450 -2.97 22.72 4.71
C VAL A 450 -2.34 21.63 3.83
N GLY A 451 -1.38 21.95 2.97
CA GLY A 451 -0.64 20.99 2.17
C GLY A 451 0.23 20.04 2.99
N SER A 452 0.73 20.49 4.15
CA SER A 452 1.47 19.61 5.08
C SER A 452 0.53 18.60 5.75
N VAL A 453 -0.67 19.05 6.15
CA VAL A 453 -1.74 18.18 6.68
C VAL A 453 -2.21 17.21 5.59
N MET A 454 -2.36 17.66 4.35
CA MET A 454 -2.71 16.82 3.20
C MET A 454 -1.65 15.73 2.92
N ARG A 455 -0.34 16.01 3.13
CA ARG A 455 0.74 15.03 3.05
C ARG A 455 0.56 13.89 4.07
N TRP A 456 0.34 14.24 5.33
CA TRP A 456 0.08 13.27 6.38
C TRP A 456 -1.21 12.50 6.14
N PHE A 457 -2.22 13.16 5.57
CA PHE A 457 -3.48 12.51 5.19
C PHE A 457 -3.26 11.51 4.04
N VAL A 458 -2.47 11.85 3.04
CA VAL A 458 -2.13 10.95 1.92
C VAL A 458 -1.27 9.78 2.40
N VAL A 459 -0.22 10.03 3.19
CA VAL A 459 0.59 8.96 3.79
C VAL A 459 -0.26 8.09 4.72
N GLY A 460 -1.12 8.71 5.54
CA GLY A 460 -2.06 8.00 6.41
C GLY A 460 -3.11 7.20 5.64
N PHE A 461 -3.67 7.76 4.56
CA PHE A 461 -4.61 7.06 3.68
C PHE A 461 -3.98 5.82 3.03
N PHE A 462 -2.73 5.92 2.55
CA PHE A 462 -2.03 4.77 1.98
C PHE A 462 -1.58 3.77 3.03
N ALA A 463 -1.10 4.22 4.19
CA ALA A 463 -0.84 3.34 5.32
C ALA A 463 -2.11 2.61 5.76
N MET A 464 -3.24 3.32 5.81
CA MET A 464 -4.55 2.78 6.19
C MET A 464 -5.13 1.81 5.15
N ASN A 465 -4.78 1.92 3.86
CA ASN A 465 -5.20 0.97 2.82
C ASN A 465 -4.18 -0.15 2.59
N LEU A 466 -2.88 0.12 2.71
CA LEU A 466 -1.83 -0.88 2.57
C LEU A 466 -1.75 -1.81 3.78
N LEU A 467 -1.93 -1.30 4.99
CA LEU A 467 -1.93 -2.10 6.22
C LEU A 467 -3.06 -3.14 6.28
N PRO A 468 -4.33 -2.83 5.97
CA PRO A 468 -5.39 -3.85 5.87
C PRO A 468 -5.16 -4.83 4.72
N LEU A 469 -4.62 -4.37 3.58
CA LEU A 469 -4.25 -5.24 2.46
C LEU A 469 -3.14 -6.22 2.87
N LEU A 470 -2.09 -5.73 3.52
CA LEU A 470 -1.03 -6.57 4.10
C LEU A 470 -1.57 -7.43 5.24
N GLY A 471 -2.51 -6.92 6.03
CA GLY A 471 -3.20 -7.65 7.09
C GLY A 471 -4.10 -8.75 6.56
N SER A 472 -4.90 -8.52 5.52
CA SER A 472 -5.71 -9.54 4.87
C SER A 472 -4.84 -10.61 4.21
N LEU A 473 -3.73 -10.21 3.60
CA LEU A 473 -2.71 -11.12 3.08
C LEU A 473 -2.05 -11.96 4.19
N ALA A 474 -1.85 -11.38 5.37
CA ALA A 474 -1.30 -12.10 6.52
C ALA A 474 -2.32 -13.06 7.16
N VAL A 475 -3.60 -12.74 7.09
CA VAL A 475 -4.70 -13.55 7.67
C VAL A 475 -5.17 -14.63 6.70
N ASP A 476 -5.35 -14.30 5.41
CA ASP A 476 -5.80 -15.24 4.37
C ASP A 476 -4.69 -16.10 3.79
N MET A 477 -3.45 -15.67 3.92
CA MET A 477 -2.28 -16.42 3.42
C MET A 477 -1.31 -16.71 4.56
N THR A 478 -0.77 -17.90 4.54
CA THR A 478 0.39 -18.37 5.30
C THR A 478 1.68 -17.60 4.98
N VAL A 479 1.58 -16.30 4.69
CA VAL A 479 2.73 -15.47 4.34
C VAL A 479 3.49 -15.15 5.61
N LYS A 480 4.69 -15.70 5.73
CA LYS A 480 5.58 -15.40 6.86
C LYS A 480 5.76 -13.87 6.97
N PRO A 481 5.73 -13.27 8.17
CA PRO A 481 5.87 -11.81 8.35
C PRO A 481 7.08 -11.21 7.63
N VAL A 482 8.15 -11.98 7.46
CA VAL A 482 9.35 -11.56 6.75
C VAL A 482 9.11 -11.33 5.26
N ILE A 483 8.20 -12.06 4.62
CA ILE A 483 7.83 -11.86 3.21
C ILE A 483 7.05 -10.56 3.07
N LEU A 484 6.15 -10.26 4.01
CA LEU A 484 5.45 -8.96 4.06
C LEU A 484 6.44 -7.80 4.21
N ALA A 485 7.48 -7.97 5.02
CA ALA A 485 8.55 -6.98 5.16
C ALA A 485 9.32 -6.76 3.84
N ILE A 486 9.59 -7.81 3.08
CA ILE A 486 10.21 -7.73 1.75
C ILE A 486 9.31 -6.96 0.79
N ILE A 487 8.01 -7.28 0.73
CA ILE A 487 7.04 -6.59 -0.12
C ILE A 487 6.99 -5.09 0.22
N ALA A 488 6.90 -4.76 1.50
CA ALA A 488 6.92 -3.38 1.98
C ALA A 488 8.24 -2.68 1.62
N GLY A 489 9.37 -3.37 1.76
CA GLY A 489 10.69 -2.87 1.38
C GLY A 489 10.82 -2.58 -0.12
N VAL A 490 10.32 -3.47 -0.97
CA VAL A 490 10.25 -3.27 -2.42
C VAL A 490 9.40 -2.04 -2.78
N PHE A 491 8.27 -1.87 -2.11
CA PHE A 491 7.43 -0.69 -2.29
C PHE A 491 8.16 0.60 -1.90
N MET A 492 8.78 0.61 -0.72
CA MET A 492 9.51 1.78 -0.20
C MET A 492 10.71 2.16 -1.07
N ILE A 493 11.47 1.19 -1.57
CA ILE A 493 12.64 1.46 -2.40
C ILE A 493 12.25 2.08 -3.76
N ASN A 494 11.14 1.65 -4.36
CA ASN A 494 10.63 2.27 -5.60
C ASN A 494 10.22 3.73 -5.37
N ILE A 495 9.56 4.05 -4.26
CA ILE A 495 9.20 5.43 -3.92
C ILE A 495 10.46 6.26 -3.69
N LEU A 496 11.41 5.75 -2.89
CA LEU A 496 12.64 6.45 -2.58
C LEU A 496 13.41 6.82 -3.86
N PHE A 497 13.63 5.87 -4.73
CA PHE A 497 14.42 6.10 -5.95
C PHE A 497 13.66 6.86 -7.03
N PHE A 498 12.33 6.86 -7.04
CA PHE A 498 11.58 7.79 -7.87
C PHE A 498 11.98 9.24 -7.62
N PHE A 499 12.22 9.61 -6.36
CA PHE A 499 12.67 10.97 -6.01
C PHE A 499 14.18 11.17 -6.16
N LEU A 500 14.98 10.15 -5.88
CA LEU A 500 16.44 10.24 -5.98
C LEU A 500 16.97 10.22 -7.41
N LEU A 501 16.23 9.65 -8.35
CA LEU A 501 16.64 9.61 -9.76
C LEU A 501 16.35 10.91 -10.52
N GLY A 502 15.52 11.80 -9.96
CA GLY A 502 15.30 13.13 -10.53
C GLY A 502 16.47 14.05 -10.19
N ALA A 503 17.22 14.46 -11.19
CA ALA A 503 18.39 15.33 -11.03
C ALA A 503 18.31 16.58 -11.91
N PRO A 504 18.91 17.73 -11.51
CA PRO A 504 19.09 18.86 -12.40
C PRO A 504 20.05 18.50 -13.52
N THR A 505 19.78 19.01 -14.72
CA THR A 505 20.76 18.97 -15.81
C THR A 505 21.95 19.91 -15.50
N PRO A 506 23.10 19.81 -16.19
CA PRO A 506 24.19 20.75 -16.01
C PRO A 506 23.74 22.21 -16.18
N LEU A 507 22.86 22.48 -17.17
CA LEU A 507 22.27 23.81 -17.38
C LEU A 507 21.36 24.21 -16.19
N GLY A 508 20.52 23.29 -15.75
CA GLY A 508 19.68 23.54 -14.58
C GLY A 508 20.49 23.85 -13.33
N ARG A 509 21.61 23.14 -13.11
CA ARG A 509 22.50 23.38 -11.98
C ARG A 509 23.16 24.77 -12.06
N HIS A 510 23.69 25.14 -13.23
CA HIS A 510 24.28 26.46 -13.45
C HIS A 510 23.28 27.60 -13.12
N LEU A 511 22.05 27.48 -13.61
CA LEU A 511 21.01 28.47 -13.32
C LEU A 511 20.62 28.49 -11.85
N MET A 512 20.54 27.33 -11.17
CA MET A 512 20.27 27.27 -9.74
C MET A 512 21.35 27.99 -8.91
N ASP A 513 22.63 27.82 -9.26
CA ASP A 513 23.74 28.52 -8.60
C ASP A 513 23.64 30.04 -8.80
N GLY A 514 23.28 30.48 -10.00
CA GLY A 514 23.03 31.90 -10.31
C GLY A 514 21.79 32.45 -9.56
N ILE A 515 20.72 31.69 -9.46
CA ILE A 515 19.52 32.05 -8.67
C ILE A 515 19.85 32.18 -7.19
N GLU A 516 20.68 31.31 -6.63
CA GLU A 516 21.11 31.41 -5.24
C GLU A 516 21.96 32.68 -5.00
N GLY A 517 22.80 33.06 -5.96
CA GLY A 517 23.49 34.34 -5.95
C GLY A 517 22.53 35.53 -5.96
N LEU A 518 21.45 35.47 -6.76
CA LEU A 518 20.40 36.49 -6.79
C LEU A 518 19.63 36.57 -5.47
N LYS A 519 19.30 35.44 -4.87
CA LYS A 519 18.67 35.36 -3.54
C LYS A 519 19.55 36.00 -2.47
N THR A 520 20.84 35.68 -2.51
CA THR A 520 21.82 36.26 -1.58
C THR A 520 21.81 37.79 -1.71
N TYR A 521 21.88 38.33 -2.93
CA TYR A 521 21.86 39.79 -3.14
C TYR A 521 20.59 40.46 -2.62
N ILE A 522 19.41 39.88 -2.91
CA ILE A 522 18.11 40.44 -2.47
C ILE A 522 18.00 40.45 -0.94
N ASN A 523 18.56 39.45 -0.26
CA ASN A 523 18.53 39.33 1.20
C ASN A 523 19.61 40.14 1.92
N LEU A 524 20.64 40.65 1.24
CA LEU A 524 21.69 41.45 1.85
C LEU A 524 21.11 42.75 2.43
N ALA A 525 21.61 43.15 3.60
CA ALA A 525 21.35 44.46 4.14
C ALA A 525 21.91 45.55 3.22
N GLU A 526 21.32 46.75 3.21
CA GLU A 526 21.70 47.83 2.32
C GLU A 526 23.22 48.18 2.42
N LYS A 527 23.74 48.19 3.66
CA LYS A 527 25.16 48.41 3.93
C LYS A 527 26.07 47.38 3.25
N ASP A 528 25.66 46.12 3.27
CA ASP A 528 26.46 45.03 2.68
C ASP A 528 26.36 45.04 1.16
N ARG A 529 25.20 45.47 0.58
CA ARG A 529 25.05 45.66 -0.87
C ARG A 529 25.94 46.78 -1.42
N MET A 530 26.04 47.90 -0.70
CA MET A 530 26.91 49.01 -1.08
C MET A 530 28.40 48.63 -1.10
N ASN A 531 28.78 47.60 -0.34
CA ASN A 531 30.15 47.09 -0.32
C ASN A 531 30.47 46.10 -1.46
N LEU A 532 29.47 45.70 -2.27
CA LEU A 532 29.69 44.82 -3.42
C LEU A 532 30.21 45.63 -4.62
N ALA A 533 31.39 45.30 -5.06
CA ALA A 533 32.03 45.97 -6.20
C ALA A 533 31.15 45.84 -7.47
N GLY A 534 30.74 46.97 -8.05
CA GLY A 534 29.90 47.02 -9.25
C GLY A 534 28.40 46.81 -9.03
N ALA A 535 27.91 46.65 -7.79
CA ALA A 535 26.48 46.60 -7.55
C ALA A 535 25.81 47.97 -7.84
N PRO A 536 24.63 48.00 -8.50
CA PRO A 536 23.91 49.24 -8.76
C PRO A 536 23.44 49.86 -7.44
N GLU A 537 23.48 51.18 -7.38
CA GLU A 537 22.87 51.93 -6.29
C GLU A 537 21.35 51.72 -6.29
N MET A 538 20.74 51.76 -5.09
CA MET A 538 19.29 51.68 -4.97
C MET A 538 18.66 52.88 -5.70
N SER A 539 17.70 52.61 -6.52
CA SER A 539 16.92 53.59 -7.29
C SER A 539 15.53 53.01 -7.59
N PRO A 540 14.56 53.83 -7.94
CA PRO A 540 13.24 53.35 -8.38
C PRO A 540 13.35 52.33 -9.52
N GLN A 541 14.17 52.59 -10.50
CA GLN A 541 14.37 51.72 -11.67
C GLN A 541 14.97 50.38 -11.27
N HIS A 542 15.99 50.37 -10.40
CA HIS A 542 16.60 49.14 -9.92
C HIS A 542 15.62 48.34 -9.04
N PHE A 543 14.88 49.05 -8.15
CA PHE A 543 13.84 48.44 -7.32
C PHE A 543 12.78 47.73 -8.19
N GLU A 544 12.23 48.45 -9.18
CA GLU A 544 11.16 47.91 -10.04
C GLU A 544 11.66 46.75 -10.91
N THR A 545 12.88 46.84 -11.46
CA THR A 545 13.48 45.77 -12.26
C THR A 545 13.63 44.47 -11.46
N MET A 546 14.01 44.59 -10.18
CA MET A 546 14.25 43.43 -9.30
C MET A 546 13.00 42.93 -8.61
N LEU A 547 11.95 43.71 -8.47
CA LEU A 547 10.72 43.35 -7.75
C LEU A 547 10.05 42.08 -8.30
N PRO A 548 9.89 41.86 -9.62
CA PRO A 548 9.35 40.61 -10.16
C PRO A 548 10.18 39.39 -9.79
N TYR A 549 11.49 39.50 -9.70
CA TYR A 549 12.39 38.43 -9.27
C TYR A 549 12.30 38.17 -7.78
N ALA A 550 12.18 39.22 -6.98
CA ALA A 550 11.94 39.09 -5.55
C ALA A 550 10.63 38.34 -5.27
N VAL A 551 9.57 38.65 -6.02
CA VAL A 551 8.28 37.92 -5.94
C VAL A 551 8.44 36.47 -6.39
N ALA A 552 9.18 36.23 -7.46
CA ALA A 552 9.44 34.87 -7.95
C ALA A 552 10.14 33.99 -6.91
N LEU A 553 10.95 34.59 -6.05
CA LEU A 553 11.74 33.93 -5.00
C LEU A 553 11.10 33.98 -3.61
N GLY A 554 9.92 34.62 -3.44
CA GLY A 554 9.29 34.85 -2.15
C GLY A 554 10.03 35.83 -1.24
N LEU A 555 10.79 36.73 -1.83
CA LEU A 555 11.64 37.74 -1.18
C LEU A 555 11.14 39.18 -1.40
N GLU A 556 9.88 39.34 -1.78
CA GLU A 556 9.25 40.65 -2.03
C GLU A 556 9.26 41.53 -0.78
N LYS A 557 9.09 40.94 0.40
CA LYS A 557 9.05 41.66 1.66
C LYS A 557 10.43 42.25 2.05
N PRO A 558 11.53 41.49 2.14
CA PRO A 558 12.86 42.06 2.39
C PRO A 558 13.27 43.08 1.35
N TRP A 559 12.97 42.85 0.05
CA TRP A 559 13.29 43.77 -1.02
C TRP A 559 12.53 45.10 -0.91
N SER A 560 11.23 45.04 -0.70
CA SER A 560 10.36 46.23 -0.53
C SER A 560 10.71 47.01 0.72
N ASN A 561 11.08 46.35 1.83
CA ASN A 561 11.52 47.01 3.06
C ASN A 561 12.87 47.75 2.85
N ALA A 562 13.78 47.14 2.10
CA ALA A 562 15.07 47.77 1.78
C ALA A 562 14.86 49.05 0.94
N PHE A 563 13.96 49.03 -0.03
CA PHE A 563 13.62 50.21 -0.81
C PHE A 563 12.96 51.29 0.03
N GLN A 564 12.03 50.91 0.92
CA GLN A 564 11.38 51.84 1.86
C GLN A 564 12.40 52.51 2.80
N ALA A 565 13.38 51.73 3.30
CA ALA A 565 14.45 52.27 4.14
C ALA A 565 15.34 53.26 3.36
N TRP A 566 15.67 52.92 2.08
CA TRP A 566 16.40 53.84 1.21
C TRP A 566 15.63 55.14 0.95
N LEU A 567 14.32 55.11 0.66
CA LEU A 567 13.48 56.32 0.52
C LEU A 567 13.46 57.19 1.79
N ALA A 568 13.57 56.59 2.95
CA ALA A 568 13.63 57.31 4.24
C ALA A 568 15.05 57.89 4.51
N SER A 569 16.08 57.49 3.76
CA SER A 569 17.44 58.02 3.89
C SER A 569 17.60 59.38 3.21
N ALA A 570 18.70 60.09 3.51
CA ALA A 570 19.02 61.36 2.86
C ALA A 570 19.20 61.21 1.34
N ALA A 571 19.70 60.07 0.87
CA ALA A 571 19.88 59.79 -0.54
C ALA A 571 18.56 59.60 -1.31
N GLY A 572 17.54 59.04 -0.64
CA GLY A 572 16.23 58.79 -1.25
C GLY A 572 15.18 59.88 -1.03
N ALA A 573 15.43 60.87 -0.14
CA ALA A 573 14.45 61.82 0.32
C ALA A 573 13.78 62.65 -0.80
N ALA A 574 14.55 63.08 -1.79
CA ALA A 574 14.03 63.77 -2.96
C ALA A 574 13.11 62.89 -3.81
N THR A 575 13.46 61.63 -3.97
CA THR A 575 12.68 60.64 -4.71
C THR A 575 11.40 60.25 -3.96
N ALA A 576 11.43 60.19 -2.62
CA ALA A 576 10.30 59.82 -1.82
C ALA A 576 9.08 60.77 -2.00
N ALA A 577 9.33 62.05 -2.30
CA ALA A 577 8.28 63.06 -2.53
C ALA A 577 7.58 62.90 -3.91
N THR A 578 8.21 62.27 -4.88
CA THR A 578 7.71 62.23 -6.27
C THR A 578 7.49 60.82 -6.81
N TYR A 579 7.97 59.80 -6.11
CA TYR A 579 7.86 58.40 -6.58
C TYR A 579 6.42 57.90 -6.58
N SER A 580 5.96 57.56 -7.77
CA SER A 580 4.68 56.85 -8.00
C SER A 580 4.88 55.91 -9.20
N PRO A 581 4.80 54.61 -9.07
CA PRO A 581 4.96 53.71 -10.19
C PRO A 581 3.82 53.87 -11.20
N ASN A 582 4.19 54.10 -12.48
CA ASN A 582 3.20 54.31 -13.55
C ASN A 582 2.35 53.08 -13.87
N TRP A 583 2.84 51.92 -13.49
CA TRP A 583 2.21 50.61 -13.76
C TRP A 583 1.26 50.11 -12.68
N TYR A 584 1.17 50.87 -11.55
CA TYR A 584 0.32 50.47 -10.40
C TYR A 584 -0.63 51.57 -9.98
N ARG A 585 -1.92 51.22 -9.83
CA ARG A 585 -2.96 52.10 -9.26
C ARG A 585 -3.62 51.36 -8.09
N GLY A 586 -3.40 51.83 -6.90
CA GLY A 586 -4.03 51.33 -5.66
C GLY A 586 -4.52 52.45 -4.76
N GLY A 587 -5.61 52.21 -4.01
CA GLY A 587 -6.28 53.23 -3.22
C GLY A 587 -5.47 53.81 -2.05
N ASN A 588 -4.37 53.14 -1.62
CA ASN A 588 -3.60 53.56 -0.44
C ASN A 588 -2.08 53.68 -0.73
N PHE A 589 -1.72 54.12 -1.94
CA PHE A 589 -0.32 54.30 -2.28
C PHE A 589 0.27 55.56 -1.66
N SER A 590 1.24 55.43 -0.76
CA SER A 590 2.04 56.54 -0.23
C SER A 590 3.49 56.10 -0.08
N SER A 591 4.45 57.04 -0.17
CA SER A 591 5.88 56.73 -0.02
C SER A 591 6.24 56.08 1.32
N GLY A 592 5.48 56.41 2.40
CA GLY A 592 5.64 55.80 3.72
C GLY A 592 5.08 54.39 3.86
N SER A 593 4.23 53.91 2.92
CA SER A 593 3.61 52.59 2.95
C SER A 593 4.04 51.67 1.81
N ILE A 594 4.98 52.11 0.99
CA ILE A 594 5.42 51.39 -0.22
C ILE A 594 5.87 49.96 0.06
N GLY A 595 6.64 49.75 1.11
CA GLY A 595 7.09 48.42 1.54
C GLY A 595 5.93 47.48 1.78
N LYS A 596 4.87 47.95 2.46
CA LYS A 596 3.66 47.15 2.74
C LYS A 596 2.83 46.91 1.47
N THR A 597 2.65 47.94 0.66
CA THR A 597 1.87 47.86 -0.59
C THR A 597 2.50 46.90 -1.60
N MET A 598 3.78 47.08 -1.88
CA MET A 598 4.48 46.24 -2.88
C MET A 598 4.70 44.80 -2.41
N SER A 599 4.95 44.58 -1.11
CA SER A 599 5.02 43.23 -0.56
C SER A 599 3.64 42.56 -0.45
N GLY A 600 2.55 43.31 -0.43
CA GLY A 600 1.19 42.78 -0.39
C GLY A 600 0.62 42.40 -1.76
N LEU A 601 1.11 43.02 -2.83
CA LEU A 601 0.56 42.87 -4.17
C LEU A 601 0.58 41.41 -4.72
N PRO A 602 1.64 40.61 -4.57
CA PRO A 602 1.61 39.20 -4.96
C PRO A 602 0.56 38.39 -4.18
N THR A 603 0.38 38.72 -2.92
CA THR A 603 -0.66 38.12 -2.06
C THR A 603 -2.07 38.50 -2.53
N SER A 604 -2.31 39.76 -2.92
CA SER A 604 -3.59 40.21 -3.50
C SER A 604 -3.88 39.47 -4.81
N ILE A 605 -2.93 39.41 -5.72
CA ILE A 605 -3.05 38.63 -6.98
C ILE A 605 -3.38 37.16 -6.68
N GLY A 606 -2.61 36.51 -5.81
CA GLY A 606 -2.81 35.10 -5.42
C GLY A 606 -4.16 34.83 -4.77
N LYS A 607 -4.65 35.74 -3.90
CA LYS A 607 -5.99 35.67 -3.29
C LYS A 607 -7.09 35.84 -4.31
N SER A 608 -7.00 36.85 -5.18
CA SER A 608 -7.97 37.07 -6.26
C SER A 608 -8.06 35.85 -7.18
N MET A 609 -6.91 35.25 -7.56
CA MET A 609 -6.88 34.02 -8.34
C MET A 609 -7.51 32.83 -7.60
N THR A 610 -7.24 32.68 -6.31
CA THR A 610 -7.81 31.60 -5.49
C THR A 610 -9.33 31.78 -5.35
N ASN A 611 -9.78 33.00 -5.11
CA ASN A 611 -11.20 33.33 -4.99
C ASN A 611 -11.96 33.17 -6.31
N ALA A 612 -11.29 33.39 -7.45
CA ALA A 612 -11.84 33.16 -8.78
C ALA A 612 -11.98 31.68 -9.14
N MET A 613 -11.40 30.75 -8.37
CA MET A 613 -11.48 29.31 -8.63
C MET A 613 -12.53 28.65 -7.73
N PRO A 614 -13.37 27.69 -8.24
CA PRO A 614 -14.32 26.96 -7.41
C PRO A 614 -13.60 26.06 -6.43
N ALA A 615 -14.14 25.94 -5.20
CA ALA A 615 -13.63 25.02 -4.17
C ALA A 615 -13.74 23.55 -4.64
N PRO A 616 -12.76 22.69 -4.33
CA PRO A 616 -12.82 21.27 -4.65
C PRO A 616 -13.95 20.60 -3.86
N LYS A 617 -14.80 19.80 -4.55
CA LYS A 617 -15.86 19.00 -3.94
C LYS A 617 -15.25 17.81 -3.18
N SER A 618 -15.63 17.65 -1.91
CA SER A 618 -15.29 16.48 -1.09
C SER A 618 -16.28 15.34 -1.31
N SER A 619 -15.78 14.13 -1.60
CA SER A 619 -16.56 12.89 -1.62
C SER A 619 -16.13 11.99 -0.46
N SER A 620 -17.10 11.59 0.38
CA SER A 620 -16.91 10.64 1.47
C SER A 620 -17.46 9.28 1.10
N SER A 621 -16.70 8.20 1.31
CA SER A 621 -17.21 6.83 1.34
C SER A 621 -16.52 6.04 2.45
N GLY A 622 -17.30 5.42 3.33
CA GLY A 622 -16.84 4.59 4.44
C GLY A 622 -17.06 3.11 4.15
N PHE A 623 -16.20 2.25 4.70
CA PHE A 623 -16.40 0.80 4.78
C PHE A 623 -15.95 0.26 6.13
N SER A 624 -16.70 -0.74 6.63
CA SER A 624 -16.46 -1.46 7.88
C SER A 624 -16.18 -2.94 7.61
N GLY A 625 -15.39 -3.62 8.45
CA GLY A 625 -15.26 -5.07 8.45
C GLY A 625 -14.36 -5.62 9.56
N GLY A 626 -14.63 -6.71 10.18
CA GLY A 626 -13.85 -7.48 11.15
C GLY A 626 -13.58 -8.89 10.62
N GLY A 627 -12.79 -9.73 11.17
CA GLY A 627 -11.99 -10.12 12.27
C GLY A 627 -12.02 -11.65 12.46
N GLY A 628 -11.10 -12.38 12.71
CA GLY A 628 -10.02 -13.20 13.12
C GLY A 628 -10.35 -14.66 13.55
N PHE A 629 -9.44 -15.61 13.53
CA PHE A 629 -8.79 -16.38 14.62
C PHE A 629 -8.23 -17.75 14.24
N SER A 630 -7.37 -18.27 15.07
CA SER A 630 -6.25 -19.18 15.06
C SER A 630 -6.49 -20.61 15.57
N GLY A 631 -5.53 -21.56 15.36
CA GLY A 631 -5.33 -22.78 16.12
C GLY A 631 -4.45 -23.83 15.41
N GLY A 632 -3.41 -24.32 16.08
CA GLY A 632 -2.38 -25.21 15.54
C GLY A 632 -2.43 -26.65 16.09
N GLY A 633 -1.98 -27.62 15.32
CA GLY A 633 -1.79 -29.04 15.65
C GLY A 633 -1.69 -29.91 14.40
N GLY A 634 -0.73 -30.88 14.35
CA GLY A 634 -0.56 -31.79 13.23
C GLY A 634 -1.67 -32.83 13.14
N GLY A 635 -2.13 -33.17 11.96
CA GLY A 635 -3.23 -34.08 11.71
C GLY A 635 -4.43 -33.41 11.06
N GLY A 636 -5.57 -34.08 10.94
CA GLY A 636 -6.74 -33.54 10.26
C GLY A 636 -7.28 -32.26 10.91
N GLY A 637 -7.56 -31.26 10.09
CA GLY A 637 -8.12 -29.96 10.53
C GLY A 637 -9.60 -30.03 10.86
N GLY A 638 -10.38 -30.86 10.18
CA GLY A 638 -11.84 -30.94 10.30
C GLY A 638 -12.49 -31.18 8.95
N GLY A 639 -13.74 -30.86 8.82
CA GLY A 639 -14.50 -30.97 7.60
C GLY A 639 -15.94 -30.52 7.74
N GLY A 640 -16.69 -30.63 6.66
CA GLY A 640 -18.11 -30.27 6.62
C GLY A 640 -18.76 -30.74 5.32
N GLY A 641 -20.02 -30.36 5.15
CA GLY A 641 -20.76 -30.56 3.91
C GLY A 641 -20.59 -29.39 2.95
N TRP A 642 -20.84 -29.60 1.65
CA TRP A 642 -20.84 -28.57 0.64
C TRP A 642 -21.82 -28.81 -0.50
#